data_30eb8faf53501954128bdfba8f753026
#
_entry.id   30eb8faf53501954128bdfba8f753026
#
_cell.length_a   1.000
_cell.length_b   1.000
_cell.length_c   1.000
_cell.angle_alpha   90.00
_cell.angle_beta   90.00
_cell.angle_gamma   90.00
#
_symmetry.space_group_name_H-M   'P 1'
#
loop_
_entity.id
_entity.type
_entity.pdbx_description
1 polymer ?
#
loop_
_entity_poly.entity_id
_entity_poly.type
_entity_poly.pdbx_seq_one_letter_code
_entity_poly.pdbx_strand_id
1 'polypeptide(L)'
;MIPQISQAPGLVQRVLDFLEALKQNGFNGDTATSYADRLTMATDNSIYQLLPDAVVFPRSTADVALIARLAGEERFNALTFSPRGGGTGTNGQSLNTGIVVDMSRHMNRILEINVEQGWVKVEAGVIKDQLNQYLRPFGYFFSPELSTSNRATLGGMINTDASGQGSLVYGKTSDHVLGLRAVLLGGEMIDTRAMPTALAETIALDETAEGRIYRTVLNRCREQRALILEKFPKLNRFLTGYDLRHVLSDDLQTFDLTRILTGAEGTLAFITEARLDITPLPKVRRLVNVKYDSFDSALRNAPFMVEAKALSVETIDSKVLNLAREDIVWHSVNELIADVPDKEMLGLNIVEFAGDDRALIDGQMETLCQRLDELIAQRQGGVIGYQICGDLAGIERIYNMRKKAVGLLGNAKGRAKPIPFAEDTCVPPQHLADYIVEFRQLLDDHNLSYGMFGHVDAGVLHVRPALDMCDPQQEVLMKHISDRVVALTAKYGGLLWGEHGKGFRAEYSPEFFGETLYEELRRIKAAFDPDNRLNPGKICAPLAVDAPMMQVDAVKRGTFDRQIPVEVRTSFRGALECNGNGLCFNFDVRSPMCPSMKISGNRIHSPKGRATLVREWLRLLAEQGVDPLALEKQLPQQRLSLRGLIEKTRNSWHAGKGEYDFSHEVKEAMSGCLACKACSTQCPIKIDVPGFRSRFLQLYHTRYLRPVSDYMVAGVESYTPLMARAPKVFNFFFRQPWLREMSRNAIGMVDLPLLSSPTLRQQLSGHRATTLTLEQLEGLSAEQRAEHVLIVQDPFTSYYDAKVVADFVRLVEKLGYKPVLLPFSPNGKAQHVKGFLTRFARTARKTADFLNRVAQLGMPLVGVDPALVLCYRDEYREILGAERGDFQVLLVHEWLQQRIADRAEQPATGEPWYLFGHCTETTALPASGQQWAAIFARFGAKLENVSVGCCGMAGTYGHEAKNLQNSLGIYELSWHPTLQRLPRQRCLATGYSCRSQVKRIEGNGVRHPLQALLEMIE
;
A
#
# COMPACT_ATOMS: atom_id res chain seq x y z
N MET A 1 11.11 -32.33 6.65
CA MET A 1 11.32 -31.34 7.74
C MET A 1 12.22 -30.25 7.20
N ILE A 2 11.89 -28.97 7.41
CA ILE A 2 12.79 -27.87 7.02
C ILE A 2 14.06 -27.89 7.89
N PRO A 3 15.23 -27.42 7.39
CA PRO A 3 16.42 -27.25 8.19
C PRO A 3 16.31 -26.08 9.16
N GLN A 4 17.25 -25.96 10.06
CA GLN A 4 17.49 -24.75 10.84
C GLN A 4 18.30 -23.76 10.02
N ILE A 5 17.87 -22.51 10.00
CA ILE A 5 18.56 -21.41 9.33
C ILE A 5 19.30 -20.60 10.41
N SER A 6 20.49 -21.05 10.75
CA SER A 6 21.29 -20.48 11.85
C SER A 6 22.17 -19.29 11.44
N GLN A 7 22.34 -19.06 10.15
CA GLN A 7 23.18 -17.96 9.65
C GLN A 7 22.34 -16.68 9.48
N ALA A 8 22.62 -15.67 10.29
CA ALA A 8 22.26 -14.29 10.03
C ALA A 8 23.55 -13.49 9.74
N PRO A 9 23.50 -12.49 8.85
CA PRO A 9 24.62 -11.57 8.69
C PRO A 9 24.97 -10.92 10.02
N GLY A 10 26.22 -11.12 10.47
CA GLY A 10 26.68 -10.60 11.75
C GLY A 10 26.59 -9.08 11.85
N LEU A 11 26.53 -8.58 13.08
CA LEU A 11 26.60 -7.15 13.36
C LEU A 11 28.08 -6.78 13.64
N VAL A 12 28.48 -5.63 13.14
CA VAL A 12 29.80 -5.07 13.45
C VAL A 12 29.79 -4.57 14.89
N GLN A 13 30.81 -4.92 15.66
CA GLN A 13 30.89 -4.57 17.10
C GLN A 13 30.69 -3.07 17.32
N ARG A 14 31.29 -2.22 16.49
CA ARG A 14 31.16 -0.76 16.58
C ARG A 14 29.70 -0.27 16.47
N VAL A 15 28.87 -0.95 15.72
CA VAL A 15 27.43 -0.65 15.65
C VAL A 15 26.75 -0.97 16.98
N LEU A 16 27.07 -2.12 17.59
CA LEU A 16 26.52 -2.49 18.91
C LEU A 16 26.98 -1.50 19.98
N ASP A 17 28.23 -1.11 19.97
CA ASP A 17 28.80 -0.10 20.90
C ASP A 17 28.09 1.26 20.72
N PHE A 18 27.78 1.65 19.49
CA PHE A 18 27.04 2.88 19.21
C PHE A 18 25.60 2.83 19.74
N LEU A 19 24.89 1.73 19.52
CA LEU A 19 23.52 1.55 20.01
C LEU A 19 23.47 1.52 21.54
N GLU A 20 24.45 0.91 22.18
CA GLU A 20 24.59 0.92 23.65
C GLU A 20 24.89 2.34 24.17
N ALA A 21 25.76 3.08 23.47
CA ALA A 21 26.05 4.48 23.82
C ALA A 21 24.80 5.35 23.69
N LEU A 22 23.97 5.15 22.64
CA LEU A 22 22.67 5.83 22.53
C LEU A 22 21.78 5.59 23.73
N LYS A 23 21.64 4.33 24.15
CA LYS A 23 20.82 3.95 25.30
C LYS A 23 21.32 4.57 26.60
N GLN A 24 22.65 4.53 26.83
CA GLN A 24 23.30 5.08 28.03
C GLN A 24 23.18 6.60 28.11
N ASN A 25 23.08 7.30 26.99
CA ASN A 25 22.90 8.76 26.90
C ASN A 25 21.45 9.22 26.84
N GLY A 26 20.47 8.33 27.12
CA GLY A 26 19.06 8.70 27.25
C GLY A 26 18.29 8.79 25.93
N PHE A 27 18.68 8.04 24.93
CA PHE A 27 17.89 7.92 23.68
C PHE A 27 16.49 7.36 23.99
N ASN A 28 15.45 8.13 23.64
CA ASN A 28 14.05 7.76 23.88
C ASN A 28 13.43 6.96 22.73
N GLY A 29 14.13 6.85 21.61
CA GLY A 29 13.64 6.13 20.43
C GLY A 29 13.81 4.61 20.53
N ASP A 30 13.45 3.91 19.46
CA ASP A 30 13.62 2.46 19.35
C ASP A 30 14.89 2.14 18.53
N THR A 31 15.49 0.98 18.78
CA THR A 31 16.59 0.45 17.98
C THR A 31 16.24 -0.96 17.50
N ALA A 32 16.67 -1.32 16.29
CA ALA A 32 16.39 -2.63 15.71
C ALA A 32 17.64 -3.18 15.00
N THR A 33 18.01 -4.40 15.38
CA THR A 33 19.21 -5.10 14.92
C THR A 33 18.92 -6.50 14.40
N SER A 34 17.69 -7.00 14.55
CA SER A 34 17.32 -8.32 14.03
C SER A 34 17.50 -8.39 12.52
N TYR A 35 17.77 -9.57 12.00
CA TYR A 35 17.92 -9.72 10.55
C TYR A 35 16.63 -9.33 9.80
N ALA A 36 15.47 -9.68 10.36
CA ALA A 36 14.17 -9.30 9.81
C ALA A 36 13.97 -7.78 9.73
N ASP A 37 14.35 -7.02 10.78
CA ASP A 37 14.26 -5.56 10.78
C ASP A 37 15.13 -4.95 9.69
N ARG A 38 16.41 -5.34 9.67
CA ARG A 38 17.40 -4.88 8.71
C ARG A 38 16.97 -5.20 7.27
N LEU A 39 16.53 -6.43 7.04
CA LEU A 39 16.09 -6.90 5.73
C LEU A 39 14.83 -6.15 5.22
N THR A 40 13.90 -5.84 6.11
CA THR A 40 12.70 -5.04 5.76
C THR A 40 13.07 -3.64 5.29
N MET A 41 14.14 -3.07 5.85
CA MET A 41 14.69 -1.77 5.46
C MET A 41 15.68 -1.84 4.30
N ALA A 42 16.14 -3.03 3.91
CA ALA A 42 17.06 -3.23 2.80
C ALA A 42 16.45 -2.94 1.42
N THR A 43 15.16 -2.75 1.33
CA THR A 43 14.43 -2.47 0.09
C THR A 43 13.48 -1.28 0.24
N ASP A 44 13.25 -0.57 -0.85
CA ASP A 44 12.26 0.49 -0.99
C ASP A 44 11.38 0.26 -2.24
N ASN A 45 10.89 1.30 -2.89
CA ASN A 45 10.12 1.17 -4.14
C ASN A 45 11.01 1.05 -5.39
N SER A 46 12.32 1.04 -5.24
CA SER A 46 13.27 0.80 -6.33
C SER A 46 13.51 -0.70 -6.56
N ILE A 47 14.33 -1.02 -7.54
CA ILE A 47 14.76 -2.39 -7.85
C ILE A 47 15.94 -2.86 -6.99
N TYR A 48 16.58 -1.96 -6.24
CA TYR A 48 17.80 -2.21 -5.48
C TYR A 48 17.56 -2.87 -4.12
N GLN A 49 18.60 -3.49 -3.57
CA GLN A 49 18.59 -4.07 -2.23
C GLN A 49 19.96 -3.89 -1.57
N LEU A 50 20.00 -3.14 -0.47
CA LEU A 50 21.19 -2.96 0.38
C LEU A 50 20.80 -3.21 1.84
N LEU A 51 21.50 -4.15 2.49
CA LEU A 51 21.22 -4.50 3.88
C LEU A 51 21.88 -3.49 4.83
N PRO A 52 21.13 -2.73 5.63
CA PRO A 52 21.72 -1.84 6.62
C PRO A 52 22.27 -2.61 7.82
N ASP A 53 23.22 -2.00 8.52
CA ASP A 53 23.80 -2.57 9.75
C ASP A 53 22.81 -2.53 10.93
N ALA A 54 22.05 -1.45 11.06
CA ALA A 54 21.02 -1.30 12.08
C ALA A 54 19.96 -0.27 11.65
N VAL A 55 18.87 -0.21 12.39
CA VAL A 55 17.83 0.81 12.22
C VAL A 55 17.56 1.48 13.57
N VAL A 56 17.48 2.81 13.59
CA VAL A 56 17.09 3.60 14.75
C VAL A 56 15.86 4.45 14.43
N PHE A 57 14.95 4.59 15.39
CA PHE A 57 13.67 5.28 15.23
C PHE A 57 13.57 6.39 16.28
N PRO A 58 14.06 7.60 16.00
CA PRO A 58 14.00 8.72 16.93
C PRO A 58 12.53 9.17 17.14
N ARG A 59 12.26 9.74 18.32
CA ARG A 59 10.94 10.29 18.71
C ARG A 59 10.89 11.81 18.68
N SER A 60 12.06 12.45 18.59
CA SER A 60 12.17 13.91 18.66
C SER A 60 13.42 14.42 17.95
N THR A 61 13.44 15.72 17.68
CA THR A 61 14.65 16.42 17.22
C THR A 61 15.83 16.21 18.20
N ALA A 62 15.57 16.13 19.51
CA ALA A 62 16.61 15.89 20.53
C ALA A 62 17.21 14.48 20.38
N ASP A 63 16.42 13.46 20.07
CA ASP A 63 16.93 12.13 19.79
C ASP A 63 17.82 12.11 18.54
N VAL A 64 17.45 12.84 17.48
CA VAL A 64 18.26 12.97 16.26
C VAL A 64 19.57 13.71 16.56
N ALA A 65 19.52 14.78 17.35
CA ALA A 65 20.72 15.50 17.78
C ALA A 65 21.65 14.60 18.63
N LEU A 66 21.10 13.73 19.47
CA LEU A 66 21.88 12.76 20.22
C LEU A 66 22.56 11.73 19.31
N ILE A 67 21.83 11.19 18.32
CA ILE A 67 22.40 10.29 17.29
C ILE A 67 23.57 10.99 16.61
N ALA A 68 23.37 12.20 16.12
CA ALA A 68 24.35 12.96 15.36
C ALA A 68 25.56 13.38 16.22
N ARG A 69 25.34 13.75 17.50
CA ARG A 69 26.38 14.11 18.44
C ARG A 69 27.30 12.92 18.73
N LEU A 70 26.73 11.77 19.08
CA LEU A 70 27.49 10.55 19.32
C LEU A 70 28.23 10.09 18.07
N ALA A 71 27.61 10.20 16.90
CA ALA A 71 28.27 9.94 15.62
C ALA A 71 29.51 10.81 15.40
N GLY A 72 29.57 12.02 15.96
CA GLY A 72 30.71 12.91 15.92
C GLY A 72 31.92 12.47 16.78
N GLU A 73 31.76 11.49 17.69
CA GLU A 73 32.84 10.98 18.49
C GLU A 73 33.83 10.14 17.65
N GLU A 74 35.13 10.31 17.86
CA GLU A 74 36.20 9.65 17.10
C GLU A 74 36.03 8.12 17.01
N ARG A 75 35.58 7.49 18.09
CA ARG A 75 35.35 6.01 18.14
C ARG A 75 34.28 5.54 17.18
N PHE A 76 33.38 6.42 16.68
CA PHE A 76 32.28 6.13 15.77
C PHE A 76 32.46 6.73 14.38
N ASN A 77 33.63 7.30 14.07
CA ASN A 77 33.90 8.01 12.81
C ASN A 77 33.74 7.17 11.53
N ALA A 78 33.84 5.84 11.63
CA ALA A 78 33.65 4.92 10.51
C ALA A 78 32.18 4.53 10.26
N LEU A 79 31.24 4.94 11.13
CA LEU A 79 29.84 4.65 10.95
C LEU A 79 29.21 5.65 9.96
N THR A 80 28.38 5.13 9.06
CA THR A 80 27.58 5.91 8.11
C THR A 80 26.11 5.89 8.49
N PHE A 81 25.38 6.94 8.14
CA PHE A 81 24.00 7.14 8.52
C PHE A 81 23.17 7.54 7.31
N SER A 82 21.92 7.06 7.25
CA SER A 82 21.00 7.43 6.18
C SER A 82 19.63 7.75 6.76
N PRO A 83 19.11 8.98 6.60
CA PRO A 83 17.75 9.28 6.98
C PRO A 83 16.75 8.55 6.06
N ARG A 84 15.63 8.11 6.62
CA ARG A 84 14.58 7.43 5.88
C ARG A 84 13.19 7.95 6.25
N GLY A 85 12.39 8.22 5.23
CA GLY A 85 10.96 8.51 5.34
C GLY A 85 10.09 7.33 4.89
N GLY A 86 9.16 7.56 3.97
CA GLY A 86 8.25 6.54 3.44
C GLY A 86 8.91 5.39 2.68
N GLY A 87 10.09 5.59 2.12
CA GLY A 87 10.75 4.62 1.22
C GLY A 87 9.96 4.44 -0.08
N THR A 88 9.38 5.51 -0.60
CA THR A 88 8.53 5.53 -1.80
C THR A 88 9.27 5.94 -3.06
N GLY A 89 10.51 6.44 -2.94
CA GLY A 89 11.38 6.79 -4.07
C GLY A 89 11.71 5.58 -4.93
N THR A 90 11.82 5.79 -6.25
CA THR A 90 12.02 4.74 -7.25
C THR A 90 13.49 4.48 -7.59
N ASN A 91 14.41 5.32 -7.09
CA ASN A 91 15.83 5.29 -7.44
C ASN A 91 16.76 4.89 -6.30
N GLY A 92 16.22 4.35 -5.18
CA GLY A 92 17.03 3.84 -4.07
C GLY A 92 17.63 4.92 -3.16
N GLN A 93 17.12 6.14 -3.14
CA GLN A 93 17.63 7.24 -2.30
C GLN A 93 17.74 6.87 -0.83
N SER A 94 16.79 6.07 -0.32
CA SER A 94 16.67 5.67 1.07
C SER A 94 17.48 4.42 1.44
N LEU A 95 18.24 3.86 0.50
CA LEU A 95 19.01 2.61 0.71
C LEU A 95 20.48 2.90 0.97
N ASN A 96 21.00 2.30 2.02
CA ASN A 96 22.43 2.31 2.34
C ASN A 96 22.79 1.14 3.26
N THR A 97 24.08 0.86 3.44
CA THR A 97 24.58 -0.24 4.26
C THR A 97 24.82 0.14 5.73
N GLY A 98 24.90 1.44 6.07
CA GLY A 98 25.14 1.90 7.44
C GLY A 98 23.88 1.87 8.33
N ILE A 99 23.82 2.77 9.30
CA ILE A 99 22.68 2.89 10.23
C ILE A 99 21.58 3.71 9.58
N VAL A 100 20.40 3.11 9.41
CA VAL A 100 19.20 3.81 8.92
C VAL A 100 18.52 4.54 10.07
N VAL A 101 18.27 5.84 9.90
CA VAL A 101 17.53 6.69 10.84
C VAL A 101 16.12 6.90 10.28
N ASP A 102 15.14 6.10 10.74
CA ASP A 102 13.77 6.16 10.26
C ASP A 102 12.96 7.22 11.00
N MET A 103 12.70 8.34 10.31
CA MET A 103 11.93 9.47 10.84
C MET A 103 10.42 9.21 10.82
N SER A 104 9.94 8.20 10.09
CA SER A 104 8.51 8.05 9.80
C SER A 104 7.71 7.42 10.93
N ARG A 105 8.33 6.62 11.81
CA ARG A 105 7.62 5.86 12.84
C ARG A 105 7.03 6.74 13.94
N HIS A 106 7.78 7.70 14.43
CA HIS A 106 7.42 8.49 15.62
C HIS A 106 7.36 9.99 15.38
N MET A 107 8.15 10.54 14.44
CA MET A 107 8.23 11.98 14.19
C MET A 107 7.19 12.41 13.14
N ASN A 108 5.90 12.27 13.46
CA ASN A 108 4.78 12.45 12.53
C ASN A 108 3.68 13.39 13.06
N ARG A 109 4.05 14.35 13.88
CA ARG A 109 3.13 15.36 14.46
C ARG A 109 3.08 16.59 13.58
N ILE A 110 1.86 17.15 13.44
CA ILE A 110 1.63 18.51 12.97
C ILE A 110 1.76 19.40 14.19
N LEU A 111 2.76 20.30 14.19
CA LEU A 111 3.18 21.03 15.38
C LEU A 111 2.38 22.33 15.57
N GLU A 112 2.19 23.08 14.49
CA GLU A 112 1.57 24.40 14.54
C GLU A 112 0.95 24.74 13.18
N ILE A 113 -0.14 25.49 13.16
CA ILE A 113 -0.74 26.08 11.96
C ILE A 113 -1.02 27.56 12.21
N ASN A 114 -0.71 28.38 11.22
CA ASN A 114 -1.09 29.79 11.17
C ASN A 114 -1.85 30.07 9.87
N VAL A 115 -3.18 30.02 9.98
CA VAL A 115 -4.08 30.22 8.84
C VAL A 115 -4.02 31.64 8.29
N GLU A 116 -3.82 32.64 9.15
CA GLU A 116 -3.75 34.07 8.74
C GLU A 116 -2.51 34.34 7.90
N GLN A 117 -1.39 33.72 8.26
CA GLN A 117 -0.12 33.83 7.52
C GLN A 117 0.08 32.76 6.46
N GLY A 118 -0.83 31.80 6.33
CA GLY A 118 -0.82 30.78 5.30
C GLY A 118 0.30 29.73 5.45
N TRP A 119 0.65 29.30 6.67
CA TRP A 119 1.70 28.28 6.85
C TRP A 119 1.36 27.22 7.93
N VAL A 120 2.05 26.11 7.83
CA VAL A 120 2.01 25.01 8.81
C VAL A 120 3.42 24.56 9.17
N LYS A 121 3.62 24.17 10.43
CA LYS A 121 4.87 23.57 10.91
C LYS A 121 4.65 22.10 11.21
N VAL A 122 5.52 21.22 10.70
CA VAL A 122 5.37 19.76 10.76
C VAL A 122 6.70 19.07 11.08
N GLU A 123 6.62 17.88 11.68
CA GLU A 123 7.75 16.96 11.76
C GLU A 123 7.97 16.25 10.42
N ALA A 124 9.21 15.80 10.18
CA ALA A 124 9.62 15.19 8.91
C ALA A 124 8.87 13.90 8.52
N GLY A 125 8.35 13.17 9.50
CA GLY A 125 7.61 11.92 9.29
C GLY A 125 6.12 12.09 9.00
N VAL A 126 5.58 13.30 9.00
CA VAL A 126 4.18 13.56 8.63
C VAL A 126 3.95 13.15 7.19
N ILE A 127 2.85 12.42 6.94
CA ILE A 127 2.49 11.99 5.58
C ILE A 127 1.67 13.09 4.88
N LYS A 128 1.92 13.29 3.59
CA LYS A 128 1.27 14.37 2.81
C LYS A 128 -0.25 14.36 2.94
N ASP A 129 -0.91 13.22 2.72
CA ASP A 129 -2.37 13.16 2.81
C ASP A 129 -2.88 13.29 4.25
N GLN A 130 -2.08 12.92 5.25
CA GLN A 130 -2.36 13.22 6.66
C GLN A 130 -2.41 14.73 6.89
N LEU A 131 -1.43 15.47 6.35
CA LEU A 131 -1.42 16.92 6.40
C LEU A 131 -2.63 17.50 5.67
N ASN A 132 -2.93 17.05 4.46
CA ASN A 132 -4.06 17.54 3.68
C ASN A 132 -5.42 17.25 4.38
N GLN A 133 -5.55 16.11 5.04
CA GLN A 133 -6.74 15.82 5.86
C GLN A 133 -6.87 16.80 7.04
N TYR A 134 -5.75 17.18 7.65
CA TYR A 134 -5.73 18.15 8.75
C TYR A 134 -6.04 19.58 8.27
N LEU A 135 -5.54 19.99 7.10
CA LEU A 135 -5.70 21.33 6.53
C LEU A 135 -7.10 21.58 5.93
N ARG A 136 -7.76 20.52 5.44
CA ARG A 136 -9.06 20.62 4.73
C ARG A 136 -10.14 21.41 5.49
N PRO A 137 -10.36 21.23 6.80
CA PRO A 137 -11.34 22.03 7.56
C PRO A 137 -11.05 23.53 7.60
N PHE A 138 -9.81 23.94 7.38
CA PHE A 138 -9.38 25.33 7.30
C PHE A 138 -9.48 25.90 5.88
N GLY A 139 -9.86 25.08 4.87
CA GLY A 139 -9.94 25.51 3.48
C GLY A 139 -8.60 25.51 2.74
N TYR A 140 -7.60 24.77 3.24
CA TYR A 140 -6.24 24.73 2.68
C TYR A 140 -5.79 23.31 2.36
N PHE A 141 -4.72 23.20 1.57
CA PHE A 141 -3.99 21.97 1.31
C PHE A 141 -2.51 22.24 1.01
N PHE A 142 -1.68 21.24 1.12
CA PHE A 142 -0.30 21.27 0.64
C PHE A 142 -0.28 20.79 -0.81
N SER A 143 0.00 21.70 -1.73
CA SER A 143 -0.29 21.53 -3.16
C SER A 143 0.66 20.64 -3.95
N PRO A 144 1.98 20.49 -3.66
CA PRO A 144 2.83 19.57 -4.41
C PRO A 144 2.26 18.15 -4.39
N GLU A 145 1.90 17.60 -5.58
CA GLU A 145 1.19 16.32 -5.68
C GLU A 145 2.15 15.18 -6.02
N LEU A 146 1.81 13.96 -5.61
CA LEU A 146 2.53 12.73 -5.97
C LEU A 146 1.61 11.50 -5.86
N SER A 147 1.92 10.45 -6.64
CA SER A 147 1.13 9.22 -6.65
C SER A 147 1.17 8.43 -5.34
N THR A 148 2.17 8.69 -4.49
CA THR A 148 2.38 8.03 -3.20
C THR A 148 1.94 8.88 -2.00
N SER A 149 1.14 9.92 -2.21
CA SER A 149 0.74 10.94 -1.23
C SER A 149 0.22 10.37 0.09
N ASN A 150 -0.44 9.22 0.06
CA ASN A 150 -1.01 8.57 1.25
C ASN A 150 0.03 7.83 2.13
N ARG A 151 1.32 7.84 1.74
CA ARG A 151 2.42 7.15 2.45
C ARG A 151 3.79 7.82 2.32
N ALA A 152 3.94 8.83 1.47
CA ALA A 152 5.13 9.65 1.36
C ALA A 152 5.18 10.64 2.51
N THR A 153 6.33 10.74 3.18
CA THR A 153 6.55 11.68 4.27
C THR A 153 7.01 13.04 3.76
N LEU A 154 6.67 14.11 4.46
CA LEU A 154 7.09 15.46 4.09
C LEU A 154 8.61 15.60 4.10
N GLY A 155 9.32 15.01 5.06
CA GLY A 155 10.78 14.98 5.04
C GLY A 155 11.35 14.25 3.82
N GLY A 156 10.69 13.18 3.35
CA GLY A 156 11.04 12.51 2.10
C GLY A 156 10.78 13.40 0.88
N MET A 157 9.64 14.09 0.82
CA MET A 157 9.31 15.05 -0.24
C MET A 157 10.32 16.20 -0.31
N ILE A 158 10.70 16.75 0.83
CA ILE A 158 11.71 17.82 0.93
C ILE A 158 13.06 17.29 0.43
N ASN A 159 13.50 16.12 0.90
CA ASN A 159 14.79 15.56 0.50
C ASN A 159 14.89 15.17 -0.98
N THR A 160 13.75 14.96 -1.67
CA THR A 160 13.73 14.70 -3.12
C THR A 160 13.19 15.85 -3.93
N ASP A 161 12.87 16.99 -3.32
CA ASP A 161 12.19 18.13 -3.96
C ASP A 161 11.01 17.67 -4.82
N ALA A 162 10.16 16.82 -4.23
CA ALA A 162 9.11 16.12 -4.95
C ALA A 162 8.10 17.07 -5.60
N SER A 163 7.69 16.71 -6.82
CA SER A 163 6.66 17.40 -7.58
C SER A 163 5.79 16.38 -8.31
N GLY A 164 4.73 16.85 -8.96
CA GLY A 164 3.83 16.00 -9.71
C GLY A 164 2.76 16.81 -10.43
N GLN A 165 1.57 16.27 -10.52
CA GLN A 165 0.44 16.89 -11.18
C GLN A 165 0.20 18.34 -10.72
N GLY A 166 0.00 19.26 -11.67
CA GLY A 166 -0.28 20.67 -11.39
C GLY A 166 0.95 21.51 -11.04
N SER A 167 2.17 20.99 -11.17
CA SER A 167 3.40 21.73 -10.82
C SER A 167 3.66 22.97 -11.67
N LEU A 168 3.06 23.09 -12.86
CA LEU A 168 3.12 24.34 -13.66
C LEU A 168 2.52 25.52 -12.90
N VAL A 169 1.49 25.28 -12.10
CA VAL A 169 0.79 26.33 -11.33
C VAL A 169 1.23 26.31 -9.87
N TYR A 170 1.32 25.12 -9.28
CA TYR A 170 1.60 24.98 -7.85
C TYR A 170 3.08 24.86 -7.50
N GLY A 171 3.97 24.68 -8.49
CA GLY A 171 5.40 24.53 -8.23
C GLY A 171 5.79 23.16 -7.67
N LYS A 172 6.99 23.10 -7.12
CA LYS A 172 7.60 21.94 -6.47
C LYS A 172 7.58 22.07 -4.95
N THR A 173 8.01 21.05 -4.24
CA THR A 173 8.13 21.10 -2.76
C THR A 173 8.99 22.26 -2.30
N SER A 174 10.13 22.55 -2.98
CA SER A 174 11.02 23.66 -2.64
C SER A 174 10.36 25.04 -2.69
N ASP A 175 9.33 25.20 -3.51
CA ASP A 175 8.59 26.47 -3.62
C ASP A 175 7.66 26.72 -2.44
N HIS A 176 7.39 25.69 -1.64
CA HIS A 176 6.53 25.72 -0.46
C HIS A 176 7.30 25.58 0.87
N VAL A 177 8.63 25.43 0.85
CA VAL A 177 9.44 25.33 2.06
C VAL A 177 9.83 26.73 2.52
N LEU A 178 9.21 27.21 3.60
CA LEU A 178 9.51 28.51 4.20
C LEU A 178 10.69 28.44 5.18
N GLY A 179 11.02 27.26 5.69
CA GLY A 179 12.15 27.06 6.58
C GLY A 179 12.26 25.62 7.05
N LEU A 180 13.45 25.21 7.41
CA LEU A 180 13.79 23.87 7.86
C LEU A 180 14.54 23.92 9.18
N ARG A 181 14.23 22.97 10.09
CA ARG A 181 15.13 22.62 11.18
C ARG A 181 15.89 21.35 10.81
N ALA A 182 17.20 21.47 10.79
CA ALA A 182 18.08 20.36 10.41
C ALA A 182 19.14 20.13 11.48
N VAL A 183 19.59 18.89 11.62
CA VAL A 183 20.67 18.47 12.53
C VAL A 183 21.87 18.03 11.71
N LEU A 184 23.00 18.67 11.91
CA LEU A 184 24.27 18.33 11.30
C LEU A 184 24.90 17.10 12.00
N LEU A 185 25.74 16.36 11.27
CA LEU A 185 26.58 15.34 11.90
C LEU A 185 27.55 16.02 12.89
N GLY A 186 27.52 15.58 14.15
CA GLY A 186 28.13 16.32 15.28
C GLY A 186 27.10 16.86 16.26
N GLY A 187 25.80 16.94 15.85
CA GLY A 187 24.66 17.27 16.72
C GLY A 187 24.28 18.75 16.74
N GLU A 188 25.00 19.60 15.99
CA GLU A 188 24.63 21.01 15.85
C GLU A 188 23.32 21.16 15.07
N MET A 189 22.42 22.00 15.55
CA MET A 189 21.12 22.28 14.91
C MET A 189 21.19 23.61 14.16
N ILE A 190 20.68 23.61 12.95
CA ILE A 190 20.53 24.80 12.11
C ILE A 190 19.06 25.02 11.75
N ASP A 191 18.64 26.28 11.80
CA ASP A 191 17.31 26.70 11.36
C ASP A 191 17.47 27.57 10.09
N THR A 192 17.01 27.07 8.95
CA THR A 192 17.17 27.76 7.66
C THR A 192 15.89 28.45 7.21
N ARG A 193 16.05 29.56 6.51
CA ARG A 193 14.96 30.33 5.87
C ARG A 193 15.55 31.31 4.85
N ALA A 194 14.71 31.82 3.99
CA ALA A 194 15.09 32.97 3.18
C ALA A 194 15.39 34.19 4.07
N MET A 195 16.48 34.90 3.78
CA MET A 195 16.92 36.06 4.55
C MET A 195 17.64 37.08 3.66
N PRO A 196 17.79 38.34 4.08
CA PRO A 196 18.65 39.32 3.41
C PRO A 196 20.09 38.79 3.29
N THR A 197 20.70 38.96 2.11
CA THR A 197 22.06 38.45 1.84
C THR A 197 23.08 39.02 2.84
N ALA A 198 22.93 40.29 3.24
CA ALA A 198 23.78 40.94 4.25
C ALA A 198 23.75 40.20 5.61
N LEU A 199 22.60 39.62 6.01
CA LEU A 199 22.50 38.81 7.21
C LEU A 199 23.24 37.47 7.03
N ALA A 200 23.11 36.83 5.88
CA ALA A 200 23.84 35.60 5.56
C ALA A 200 25.37 35.85 5.55
N GLU A 201 25.83 37.02 5.08
CA GLU A 201 27.22 37.44 5.17
C GLU A 201 27.71 37.58 6.61
N THR A 202 26.85 38.09 7.50
CA THR A 202 27.19 38.19 8.92
C THR A 202 27.34 36.83 9.56
N ILE A 203 26.42 35.90 9.31
CA ILE A 203 26.51 34.49 9.79
C ILE A 203 27.78 33.83 9.24
N ALA A 204 28.14 34.09 7.98
CA ALA A 204 29.32 33.56 7.30
C ALA A 204 30.67 33.97 7.95
N LEU A 205 30.69 34.96 8.82
CA LEU A 205 31.88 35.35 9.58
C LEU A 205 32.14 34.45 10.80
N ASP A 206 31.12 33.75 11.27
CA ASP A 206 31.27 32.90 12.45
C ASP A 206 32.14 31.68 12.15
N GLU A 207 32.95 31.25 13.14
CA GLU A 207 33.80 30.06 13.06
C GLU A 207 33.07 28.75 13.39
N THR A 208 31.73 28.80 13.49
CA THR A 208 30.86 27.61 13.71
C THR A 208 30.71 26.78 12.44
N ALA A 209 30.15 25.59 12.56
CA ALA A 209 29.79 24.77 11.40
C ALA A 209 28.78 25.48 10.52
N GLU A 210 27.78 26.16 11.12
CA GLU A 210 26.81 26.97 10.41
C GLU A 210 27.49 28.09 9.62
N GLY A 211 28.39 28.90 10.25
CA GLY A 211 29.11 29.95 9.58
C GLY A 211 29.96 29.47 8.42
N ARG A 212 30.64 28.33 8.56
CA ARG A 212 31.39 27.67 7.49
C ARG A 212 30.48 27.29 6.31
N ILE A 213 29.29 26.74 6.58
CA ILE A 213 28.32 26.36 5.55
C ILE A 213 27.83 27.59 4.79
N TYR A 214 27.38 28.63 5.52
CA TYR A 214 26.93 29.89 4.91
C TYR A 214 28.00 30.51 4.04
N ARG A 215 29.23 30.61 4.55
CA ARG A 215 30.39 31.14 3.81
C ARG A 215 30.68 30.37 2.51
N THR A 216 30.66 29.02 2.60
CA THR A 216 30.92 28.17 1.43
C THR A 216 29.82 28.32 0.39
N VAL A 217 28.57 28.19 0.76
CA VAL A 217 27.44 28.25 -0.19
C VAL A 217 27.35 29.61 -0.83
N LEU A 218 27.42 30.69 -0.03
CA LEU A 218 27.30 32.06 -0.52
C LEU A 218 28.42 32.39 -1.52
N ASN A 219 29.68 32.07 -1.17
CA ASN A 219 30.83 32.39 -2.06
C ASN A 219 30.75 31.57 -3.35
N ARG A 220 30.50 30.26 -3.27
CA ARG A 220 30.42 29.39 -4.47
C ARG A 220 29.29 29.83 -5.41
N CYS A 221 28.10 30.12 -4.88
CA CYS A 221 26.99 30.59 -5.69
C CYS A 221 27.21 31.97 -6.34
N ARG A 222 27.96 32.87 -5.70
CA ARG A 222 28.34 34.16 -6.27
C ARG A 222 29.41 34.01 -7.34
N GLU A 223 30.51 33.33 -7.04
CA GLU A 223 31.64 33.15 -7.94
C GLU A 223 31.27 32.45 -9.23
N GLN A 224 30.39 31.47 -9.14
CA GLN A 224 29.95 30.65 -10.29
C GLN A 224 28.60 31.05 -10.86
N ARG A 225 28.04 32.20 -10.47
CA ARG A 225 26.68 32.60 -10.82
C ARG A 225 26.37 32.52 -12.31
N ALA A 226 27.27 32.99 -13.17
CA ALA A 226 27.08 32.99 -14.62
C ALA A 226 26.98 31.55 -15.16
N LEU A 227 27.88 30.68 -14.72
CA LEU A 227 27.89 29.27 -15.12
C LEU A 227 26.68 28.49 -14.57
N ILE A 228 26.26 28.80 -13.33
CA ILE A 228 25.05 28.23 -12.73
C ILE A 228 23.83 28.59 -13.56
N LEU A 229 23.65 29.87 -13.93
CA LEU A 229 22.52 30.34 -14.72
C LEU A 229 22.53 29.78 -16.15
N GLU A 230 23.70 29.45 -16.69
CA GLU A 230 23.85 28.80 -18.00
C GLU A 230 23.46 27.32 -17.94
N LYS A 231 23.96 26.56 -16.95
CA LYS A 231 23.91 25.09 -16.90
C LYS A 231 22.68 24.54 -16.19
N PHE A 232 22.16 25.27 -15.18
CA PHE A 232 20.98 24.79 -14.46
C PHE A 232 19.74 24.83 -15.35
N PRO A 233 18.91 23.78 -15.37
CA PRO A 233 17.77 23.64 -16.27
C PRO A 233 16.79 24.81 -16.17
N LYS A 234 16.30 25.27 -17.33
CA LYS A 234 15.20 26.24 -17.44
C LYS A 234 13.87 25.54 -17.70
N LEU A 235 13.66 24.44 -17.00
CA LEU A 235 12.46 23.58 -17.05
C LEU A 235 11.62 23.83 -15.80
N ASN A 236 10.33 23.55 -15.88
CA ASN A 236 9.45 23.60 -14.70
C ASN A 236 9.83 22.51 -13.68
N ARG A 237 10.15 21.32 -14.16
CA ARG A 237 10.57 20.20 -13.34
C ARG A 237 12.00 19.81 -13.60
N PHE A 238 12.79 19.90 -12.55
CA PHE A 238 14.17 19.45 -12.56
C PHE A 238 14.63 19.17 -11.13
N LEU A 239 15.46 18.16 -10.96
CA LEU A 239 16.10 17.82 -9.70
C LEU A 239 17.62 17.81 -9.90
N THR A 240 18.28 18.78 -9.35
CA THR A 240 19.74 18.93 -9.45
C THR A 240 20.48 18.40 -8.22
N GLY A 241 19.76 18.02 -7.19
CA GLY A 241 20.30 17.75 -5.87
C GLY A 241 20.41 19.09 -5.12
N TYR A 242 21.62 19.64 -5.01
CA TYR A 242 21.82 20.97 -4.41
C TYR A 242 21.43 22.04 -5.41
N ASP A 243 20.35 22.78 -5.15
CA ASP A 243 19.84 23.80 -6.06
C ASP A 243 20.61 25.12 -5.93
N LEU A 244 21.78 25.22 -6.59
CA LEU A 244 22.62 26.40 -6.54
C LEU A 244 21.97 27.63 -7.18
N ARG A 245 21.02 27.44 -8.11
CA ARG A 245 20.39 28.53 -8.86
C ARG A 245 19.55 29.42 -7.97
N HIS A 246 18.74 28.82 -7.08
CA HIS A 246 17.75 29.55 -6.31
C HIS A 246 18.21 29.88 -4.88
N VAL A 247 19.48 29.59 -4.54
CA VAL A 247 20.10 30.04 -3.28
C VAL A 247 20.14 31.57 -3.18
N LEU A 248 20.43 32.23 -4.30
CA LEU A 248 20.45 33.69 -4.41
C LEU A 248 19.33 34.15 -5.36
N SER A 249 18.57 35.14 -4.94
CA SER A 249 17.62 35.84 -5.82
C SER A 249 18.33 36.45 -7.03
N ASP A 250 17.58 36.80 -8.09
CA ASP A 250 18.16 37.37 -9.31
C ASP A 250 18.82 38.74 -9.06
N ASP A 251 18.29 39.52 -8.11
CA ASP A 251 18.85 40.78 -7.64
C ASP A 251 19.97 40.64 -6.59
N LEU A 252 20.29 39.38 -6.19
CA LEU A 252 21.28 39.02 -5.15
C LEU A 252 20.99 39.58 -3.75
N GLN A 253 19.78 40.06 -3.50
CA GLN A 253 19.40 40.63 -2.19
C GLN A 253 18.92 39.61 -1.17
N THR A 254 18.48 38.45 -1.65
CA THR A 254 17.97 37.35 -0.79
C THR A 254 18.83 36.11 -0.91
N PHE A 255 19.18 35.54 0.22
CA PHE A 255 19.88 34.25 0.34
C PHE A 255 18.97 33.24 1.03
N ASP A 256 18.89 32.01 0.49
CA ASP A 256 18.05 30.95 1.03
C ASP A 256 18.78 29.59 1.05
N LEU A 257 19.28 29.19 2.22
CA LEU A 257 19.96 27.91 2.43
C LEU A 257 18.98 26.71 2.35
N THR A 258 17.64 26.95 2.49
CA THR A 258 16.66 25.86 2.36
C THR A 258 16.72 25.20 0.99
N ARG A 259 17.12 25.94 -0.06
CA ARG A 259 17.26 25.45 -1.44
C ARG A 259 18.36 24.41 -1.60
N ILE A 260 19.40 24.45 -0.77
CA ILE A 260 20.49 23.46 -0.76
C ILE A 260 20.03 22.17 -0.05
N LEU A 261 19.30 22.32 1.06
CA LEU A 261 18.82 21.16 1.84
C LEU A 261 17.64 20.45 1.17
N THR A 262 16.81 21.20 0.44
CA THR A 262 15.69 20.64 -0.34
C THR A 262 16.25 19.98 -1.60
N GLY A 263 16.00 18.68 -1.77
CA GLY A 263 16.57 17.88 -2.85
C GLY A 263 17.90 17.21 -2.52
N ALA A 264 18.45 17.41 -1.31
CA ALA A 264 19.75 16.87 -0.91
C ALA A 264 19.76 15.36 -0.64
N GLU A 265 18.65 14.66 -0.71
CA GLU A 265 18.52 13.19 -0.50
C GLU A 265 19.15 12.71 0.82
N GLY A 266 19.15 13.56 1.86
CA GLY A 266 19.72 13.21 3.17
C GLY A 266 21.25 13.14 3.21
N THR A 267 21.94 13.76 2.25
CA THR A 267 23.41 13.75 2.17
C THR A 267 24.07 14.86 2.99
N LEU A 268 23.31 15.87 3.44
CA LEU A 268 23.85 17.07 4.10
C LEU A 268 23.50 17.15 5.58
N ALA A 269 22.28 16.81 5.95
CA ALA A 269 21.79 16.92 7.31
C ALA A 269 20.56 16.01 7.53
N PHE A 270 20.17 15.83 8.79
CA PHE A 270 18.89 15.23 9.15
C PHE A 270 17.83 16.33 9.27
N ILE A 271 16.86 16.38 8.36
CA ILE A 271 15.73 17.29 8.46
C ILE A 271 14.72 16.75 9.47
N THR A 272 14.44 17.49 10.53
CA THR A 272 13.54 17.08 11.63
C THR A 272 12.21 17.76 11.60
N GLU A 273 12.16 19.07 11.25
CA GLU A 273 10.96 19.88 11.17
C GLU A 273 10.98 20.77 9.93
N ALA A 274 9.80 21.07 9.39
CA ALA A 274 9.64 21.99 8.28
C ALA A 274 8.49 22.96 8.54
N ARG A 275 8.69 24.23 8.16
CA ARG A 275 7.64 25.22 8.01
C ARG A 275 7.28 25.32 6.55
N LEU A 276 6.01 25.05 6.22
CA LEU A 276 5.52 24.91 4.87
C LEU A 276 4.44 25.95 4.57
N ASP A 277 4.48 26.53 3.39
CA ASP A 277 3.39 27.31 2.82
C ASP A 277 2.19 26.41 2.51
N ILE A 278 0.97 26.92 2.69
CA ILE A 278 -0.26 26.19 2.41
C ILE A 278 -1.11 26.93 1.38
N THR A 279 -1.67 26.15 0.44
CA THR A 279 -2.42 26.66 -0.71
C THR A 279 -3.93 26.62 -0.39
N PRO A 280 -4.71 27.67 -0.71
CA PRO A 280 -6.17 27.61 -0.61
C PRO A 280 -6.75 26.53 -1.53
N LEU A 281 -7.78 25.82 -1.05
CA LEU A 281 -8.52 24.84 -1.86
C LEU A 281 -9.30 25.55 -2.98
N PRO A 282 -9.14 25.13 -4.24
CA PRO A 282 -9.89 25.73 -5.34
C PRO A 282 -11.39 25.41 -5.20
N LYS A 283 -12.24 26.42 -5.43
CA LYS A 283 -13.70 26.30 -5.32
C LYS A 283 -14.34 25.59 -6.51
N VAL A 284 -13.70 25.66 -7.67
CA VAL A 284 -14.19 25.10 -8.92
C VAL A 284 -13.11 24.20 -9.52
N ARG A 285 -13.48 23.02 -9.95
CA ARG A 285 -12.64 22.08 -10.69
C ARG A 285 -13.41 21.52 -11.87
N ARG A 286 -12.74 21.33 -13.02
CA ARG A 286 -13.28 20.71 -14.23
C ARG A 286 -12.23 19.79 -14.83
N LEU A 287 -12.65 18.65 -15.37
CA LEU A 287 -11.80 17.79 -16.19
C LEU A 287 -12.36 17.67 -17.60
N VAL A 288 -11.46 17.69 -18.57
CA VAL A 288 -11.74 17.31 -19.96
C VAL A 288 -10.86 16.10 -20.30
N ASN A 289 -11.50 14.96 -20.52
CA ASN A 289 -10.84 13.71 -20.90
C ASN A 289 -10.78 13.62 -22.43
N VAL A 290 -9.63 13.97 -23.04
CA VAL A 290 -9.43 14.02 -24.50
C VAL A 290 -8.87 12.69 -24.99
N LYS A 291 -9.51 12.10 -25.99
CA LYS A 291 -9.27 10.75 -26.52
C LYS A 291 -8.60 10.86 -27.89
N TYR A 292 -7.60 10.00 -28.12
CA TYR A 292 -6.76 10.07 -29.32
C TYR A 292 -6.66 8.73 -30.04
N ASP A 293 -6.46 8.80 -31.36
CA ASP A 293 -6.18 7.68 -32.25
C ASP A 293 -4.77 7.10 -32.10
N SER A 294 -3.87 7.84 -31.45
CA SER A 294 -2.49 7.42 -31.17
C SER A 294 -1.95 8.14 -29.93
N PHE A 295 -0.94 7.56 -29.32
CA PHE A 295 -0.24 8.23 -28.22
C PHE A 295 0.61 9.42 -28.69
N ASP A 296 1.16 9.37 -29.91
CA ASP A 296 1.86 10.49 -30.53
C ASP A 296 0.94 11.72 -30.68
N SER A 297 -0.30 11.50 -31.13
CA SER A 297 -1.32 12.55 -31.21
C SER A 297 -1.57 13.20 -29.85
N ALA A 298 -1.66 12.38 -28.78
CA ALA A 298 -1.83 12.89 -27.42
C ALA A 298 -0.68 13.78 -26.96
N LEU A 299 0.57 13.41 -27.28
CA LEU A 299 1.76 14.18 -26.94
C LEU A 299 1.84 15.50 -27.74
N ARG A 300 1.60 15.48 -29.05
CA ARG A 300 1.67 16.65 -29.92
C ARG A 300 0.59 17.68 -29.64
N ASN A 301 -0.55 17.28 -29.11
CA ASN A 301 -1.63 18.19 -28.74
C ASN A 301 -1.47 18.79 -27.31
N ALA A 302 -0.58 18.28 -26.47
CA ALA A 302 -0.41 18.80 -25.13
C ALA A 302 -0.06 20.31 -25.04
N PRO A 303 0.84 20.88 -25.90
CA PRO A 303 1.19 22.30 -25.82
C PRO A 303 -0.01 23.24 -25.89
N PHE A 304 -0.98 23.02 -26.80
CA PHE A 304 -2.12 23.95 -26.89
C PHE A 304 -3.09 23.85 -25.71
N MET A 305 -3.09 22.74 -24.98
CA MET A 305 -3.87 22.61 -23.75
C MET A 305 -3.25 23.44 -22.62
N VAL A 306 -1.92 23.57 -22.61
CA VAL A 306 -1.22 24.48 -21.70
C VAL A 306 -1.53 25.95 -22.05
N GLU A 307 -1.61 26.27 -23.34
CA GLU A 307 -2.01 27.60 -23.82
C GLU A 307 -3.43 27.97 -23.39
N ALA A 308 -4.32 26.98 -23.26
CA ALA A 308 -5.68 27.15 -22.69
C ALA A 308 -5.68 27.41 -21.18
N LYS A 309 -4.49 27.50 -20.53
CA LYS A 309 -4.30 27.71 -19.09
C LYS A 309 -4.84 26.58 -18.21
N ALA A 310 -4.71 25.35 -18.69
CA ALA A 310 -4.98 24.19 -17.87
C ALA A 310 -4.07 24.16 -16.64
N LEU A 311 -4.61 23.70 -15.52
CA LEU A 311 -3.84 23.45 -14.29
C LEU A 311 -2.84 22.31 -14.50
N SER A 312 -3.26 21.24 -15.18
CA SER A 312 -2.42 20.09 -15.50
C SER A 312 -2.92 19.35 -16.74
N VAL A 313 -1.98 18.69 -17.44
CA VAL A 313 -2.26 17.78 -18.55
C VAL A 313 -1.56 16.45 -18.31
N GLU A 314 -2.33 15.48 -17.81
CA GLU A 314 -1.89 14.12 -17.55
C GLU A 314 -2.09 13.25 -18.78
N THR A 315 -1.10 12.43 -19.14
CA THR A 315 -1.24 11.53 -20.30
C THR A 315 -1.12 10.06 -19.91
N ILE A 316 -1.84 9.21 -20.63
CA ILE A 316 -1.84 7.75 -20.44
C ILE A 316 -1.84 7.07 -21.81
N ASP A 317 -0.93 6.12 -22.04
CA ASP A 317 -0.94 5.31 -23.26
C ASP A 317 -1.99 4.18 -23.21
N SER A 318 -2.23 3.55 -24.36
CA SER A 318 -3.20 2.46 -24.48
C SER A 318 -2.86 1.24 -23.63
N LYS A 319 -1.57 0.94 -23.43
CA LYS A 319 -1.14 -0.23 -22.64
C LYS A 319 -1.50 -0.07 -21.16
N VAL A 320 -1.23 1.11 -20.60
CA VAL A 320 -1.61 1.44 -19.21
C VAL A 320 -3.14 1.52 -19.07
N LEU A 321 -3.82 2.10 -20.05
CA LEU A 321 -5.29 2.19 -20.06
C LEU A 321 -5.95 0.82 -20.11
N ASN A 322 -5.44 -0.10 -20.93
CA ASN A 322 -5.95 -1.47 -21.03
C ASN A 322 -5.77 -2.27 -19.73
N LEU A 323 -4.66 -2.06 -19.01
CA LEU A 323 -4.50 -2.64 -17.67
C LEU A 323 -5.56 -2.12 -16.68
N ALA A 324 -5.92 -0.84 -16.78
CA ALA A 324 -7.00 -0.28 -15.96
C ALA A 324 -8.36 -0.87 -16.34
N ARG A 325 -8.62 -1.12 -17.63
CA ARG A 325 -9.86 -1.74 -18.15
C ARG A 325 -10.04 -3.18 -17.64
N GLU A 326 -8.97 -3.92 -17.45
CA GLU A 326 -8.98 -5.28 -16.89
C GLU A 326 -9.11 -5.29 -15.35
N ASP A 327 -8.95 -4.16 -14.68
CA ASP A 327 -9.04 -4.06 -13.23
C ASP A 327 -10.42 -3.55 -12.78
N ILE A 328 -10.77 -3.91 -11.54
CA ILE A 328 -12.02 -3.51 -10.90
C ILE A 328 -12.21 -1.98 -10.84
N VAL A 329 -11.12 -1.22 -10.89
CA VAL A 329 -11.17 0.26 -10.87
C VAL A 329 -11.93 0.82 -12.06
N TRP A 330 -11.91 0.12 -13.22
CA TRP A 330 -12.60 0.57 -14.42
C TRP A 330 -14.10 0.72 -14.24
N HIS A 331 -14.72 -0.15 -13.45
CA HIS A 331 -16.15 -0.04 -13.16
C HIS A 331 -16.55 1.27 -12.48
N SER A 332 -15.61 1.96 -11.86
CA SER A 332 -15.87 3.25 -11.22
C SER A 332 -15.76 4.45 -12.15
N VAL A 333 -15.19 4.29 -13.36
CA VAL A 333 -14.87 5.40 -14.27
C VAL A 333 -15.32 5.19 -15.72
N ASN A 334 -15.81 4.01 -16.09
CA ASN A 334 -16.18 3.68 -17.47
C ASN A 334 -17.22 4.63 -18.06
N GLU A 335 -18.14 5.16 -17.25
CA GLU A 335 -19.11 6.18 -17.67
C GLU A 335 -18.49 7.57 -17.87
N LEU A 336 -17.35 7.85 -17.22
CA LEU A 336 -16.62 9.12 -17.27
C LEU A 336 -15.54 9.15 -18.37
N ILE A 337 -15.15 7.97 -18.88
CA ILE A 337 -14.18 7.77 -19.96
C ILE A 337 -14.76 6.75 -20.94
N ALA A 338 -15.95 7.06 -21.50
CA ALA A 338 -16.66 6.16 -22.42
C ALA A 338 -15.89 6.04 -23.75
N ASP A 339 -15.92 4.86 -24.37
CA ASP A 339 -15.35 4.65 -25.71
C ASP A 339 -16.10 5.47 -26.76
N VAL A 340 -15.40 5.86 -27.82
CA VAL A 340 -16.00 6.54 -28.96
C VAL A 340 -16.44 5.46 -29.95
N PRO A 341 -17.72 5.45 -30.41
CA PRO A 341 -18.19 4.45 -31.35
C PRO A 341 -17.31 4.38 -32.62
N ASP A 342 -17.00 3.17 -33.06
CA ASP A 342 -16.22 2.85 -34.24
C ASP A 342 -14.78 3.42 -34.29
N LYS A 343 -14.24 3.85 -33.14
CA LYS A 343 -12.86 4.35 -33.03
C LYS A 343 -12.14 3.74 -31.82
N GLU A 344 -10.90 3.38 -32.01
CA GLU A 344 -10.04 2.85 -30.95
C GLU A 344 -9.33 4.01 -30.21
N MET A 345 -9.41 4.02 -28.90
CA MET A 345 -8.71 4.99 -28.05
C MET A 345 -7.32 4.46 -27.69
N LEU A 346 -6.30 5.03 -28.32
CA LEU A 346 -4.88 4.66 -28.15
C LEU A 346 -4.07 5.63 -27.32
N GLY A 347 -4.66 6.76 -26.94
CA GLY A 347 -4.08 7.76 -26.04
C GLY A 347 -5.19 8.53 -25.31
N LEU A 348 -4.90 8.97 -24.10
CA LEU A 348 -5.80 9.77 -23.28
C LEU A 348 -5.04 10.91 -22.62
N ASN A 349 -5.53 12.16 -22.78
CA ASN A 349 -5.12 13.29 -21.97
C ASN A 349 -6.22 13.70 -21.01
N ILE A 350 -5.89 13.80 -19.73
CA ILE A 350 -6.75 14.29 -18.66
C ILE A 350 -6.34 15.73 -18.38
N VAL A 351 -7.16 16.68 -18.83
CA VAL A 351 -6.90 18.11 -18.74
C VAL A 351 -7.70 18.70 -17.59
N GLU A 352 -7.04 19.28 -16.61
CA GLU A 352 -7.69 19.88 -15.46
C GLU A 352 -7.66 21.39 -15.49
N PHE A 353 -8.80 21.99 -15.15
CA PHE A 353 -8.94 23.41 -14.87
C PHE A 353 -9.42 23.56 -13.42
N ALA A 354 -8.80 24.46 -12.64
CA ALA A 354 -9.19 24.71 -11.26
C ALA A 354 -8.90 26.15 -10.86
N GLY A 355 -9.77 26.72 -10.00
CA GLY A 355 -9.65 28.07 -9.50
C GLY A 355 -10.84 28.50 -8.66
N ASP A 356 -10.91 29.77 -8.30
CA ASP A 356 -11.97 30.31 -7.45
C ASP A 356 -13.12 30.96 -8.24
N ASP A 357 -12.84 31.46 -9.45
CA ASP A 357 -13.83 32.09 -10.32
C ASP A 357 -14.41 31.07 -11.31
N ARG A 358 -15.68 30.74 -11.11
CA ARG A 358 -16.39 29.77 -11.96
C ARG A 358 -16.48 30.19 -13.41
N ALA A 359 -16.78 31.47 -13.66
CA ALA A 359 -16.96 31.96 -15.03
C ALA A 359 -15.63 31.92 -15.81
N LEU A 360 -14.53 32.25 -15.15
CA LEU A 360 -13.19 32.17 -15.72
C LEU A 360 -12.84 30.72 -16.07
N ILE A 361 -13.02 29.79 -15.12
CA ILE A 361 -12.68 28.36 -15.30
C ILE A 361 -13.55 27.72 -16.38
N ASP A 362 -14.87 27.93 -16.34
CA ASP A 362 -15.78 27.41 -17.36
C ASP A 362 -15.45 28.00 -18.75
N GLY A 363 -15.10 29.30 -18.87
CA GLY A 363 -14.68 29.93 -20.13
C GLY A 363 -13.35 29.39 -20.69
N GLN A 364 -12.36 29.11 -19.82
CA GLN A 364 -11.12 28.45 -20.25
C GLN A 364 -11.36 27.05 -20.79
N MET A 365 -12.19 26.27 -20.08
CA MET A 365 -12.59 24.93 -20.52
C MET A 365 -13.36 24.98 -21.86
N GLU A 366 -14.31 25.90 -22.01
CA GLU A 366 -15.09 26.07 -23.25
C GLU A 366 -14.20 26.44 -24.44
N THR A 367 -13.20 27.28 -24.25
CA THR A 367 -12.20 27.62 -25.27
C THR A 367 -11.46 26.38 -25.76
N LEU A 368 -11.04 25.51 -24.84
CA LEU A 368 -10.42 24.22 -25.20
C LEU A 368 -11.41 23.34 -25.97
N CYS A 369 -12.66 23.20 -25.47
CA CYS A 369 -13.67 22.35 -26.11
C CYS A 369 -14.01 22.81 -27.54
N GLN A 370 -14.15 24.12 -27.78
CA GLN A 370 -14.34 24.68 -29.13
C GLN A 370 -13.19 24.29 -30.07
N ARG A 371 -11.95 24.39 -29.59
CA ARG A 371 -10.79 23.98 -30.40
C ARG A 371 -10.78 22.48 -30.68
N LEU A 372 -11.17 21.65 -29.70
CA LEU A 372 -11.30 20.20 -29.90
C LEU A 372 -12.41 19.86 -30.92
N ASP A 373 -13.55 20.56 -30.90
CA ASP A 373 -14.63 20.38 -31.86
C ASP A 373 -14.17 20.71 -33.28
N GLU A 374 -13.37 21.79 -33.47
CA GLU A 374 -12.77 22.13 -34.78
C GLU A 374 -11.84 20.99 -35.26
N LEU A 375 -10.95 20.49 -34.41
CA LEU A 375 -10.03 19.41 -34.76
C LEU A 375 -10.77 18.12 -35.13
N ILE A 376 -11.82 17.77 -34.40
CA ILE A 376 -12.68 16.60 -34.68
C ILE A 376 -13.38 16.77 -36.02
N ALA A 377 -13.96 17.94 -36.27
CA ALA A 377 -14.67 18.24 -37.52
C ALA A 377 -13.73 18.20 -38.73
N GLN A 378 -12.51 18.70 -38.58
CA GLN A 378 -11.47 18.71 -39.61
C GLN A 378 -10.71 17.40 -39.73
N ARG A 379 -10.91 16.43 -38.82
CA ARG A 379 -10.13 15.20 -38.67
C ARG A 379 -8.62 15.44 -38.53
N GLN A 380 -8.27 16.44 -37.74
CA GLN A 380 -6.90 16.85 -37.52
C GLN A 380 -6.44 16.52 -36.09
N GLY A 381 -5.12 16.45 -35.88
CA GLY A 381 -4.52 16.23 -34.56
C GLY A 381 -4.80 14.88 -33.90
N GLY A 382 -5.43 13.93 -34.62
CA GLY A 382 -5.73 12.61 -34.09
C GLY A 382 -6.76 12.59 -32.94
N VAL A 383 -7.49 13.70 -32.71
CA VAL A 383 -8.52 13.79 -31.68
C VAL A 383 -9.76 13.02 -32.14
N ILE A 384 -10.14 11.98 -31.40
CA ILE A 384 -11.31 11.14 -31.74
C ILE A 384 -12.56 11.53 -30.99
N GLY A 385 -12.42 12.25 -29.87
CA GLY A 385 -13.52 12.72 -29.04
C GLY A 385 -13.02 13.22 -27.70
N TYR A 386 -13.91 13.79 -26.88
CA TYR A 386 -13.63 14.18 -25.50
C TYR A 386 -14.86 14.03 -24.62
N GLN A 387 -14.65 14.10 -23.29
CA GLN A 387 -15.72 14.02 -22.30
C GLN A 387 -15.40 14.90 -21.10
N ILE A 388 -16.38 15.68 -20.66
CA ILE A 388 -16.24 16.62 -19.54
C ILE A 388 -16.71 15.94 -18.25
N CYS A 389 -15.97 16.13 -17.17
CA CYS A 389 -16.34 15.78 -15.81
C CYS A 389 -16.28 17.02 -14.92
N GLY A 390 -17.43 17.43 -14.37
CA GLY A 390 -17.56 18.65 -13.57
C GLY A 390 -17.89 18.42 -12.10
N ASP A 391 -18.15 17.19 -11.68
CA ASP A 391 -18.41 16.87 -10.29
C ASP A 391 -17.14 16.37 -9.58
N LEU A 392 -16.97 16.80 -8.32
CA LEU A 392 -15.77 16.48 -7.56
C LEU A 392 -15.55 14.97 -7.33
N ALA A 393 -16.63 14.22 -7.17
CA ALA A 393 -16.57 12.78 -6.95
C ALA A 393 -16.09 12.04 -8.21
N GLY A 394 -16.57 12.47 -9.40
CA GLY A 394 -16.11 11.95 -10.69
C GLY A 394 -14.63 12.27 -10.93
N ILE A 395 -14.21 13.50 -10.65
CA ILE A 395 -12.81 13.92 -10.75
C ILE A 395 -11.91 13.05 -9.85
N GLU A 396 -12.29 12.84 -8.60
CA GLU A 396 -11.54 11.99 -7.68
C GLU A 396 -11.47 10.52 -8.16
N ARG A 397 -12.55 9.99 -8.74
CA ARG A 397 -12.57 8.64 -9.33
C ARG A 397 -11.60 8.50 -10.50
N ILE A 398 -11.54 9.48 -11.41
CA ILE A 398 -10.62 9.48 -12.55
C ILE A 398 -9.17 9.51 -12.07
N TYR A 399 -8.83 10.37 -11.12
CA TYR A 399 -7.46 10.41 -10.57
C TYR A 399 -7.09 9.16 -9.77
N ASN A 400 -8.04 8.57 -9.05
CA ASN A 400 -7.80 7.28 -8.38
C ASN A 400 -7.53 6.16 -9.39
N MET A 401 -8.25 6.11 -10.50
CA MET A 401 -7.98 5.19 -11.60
C MET A 401 -6.58 5.44 -12.18
N ARG A 402 -6.21 6.68 -12.47
CA ARG A 402 -4.88 7.04 -12.99
C ARG A 402 -3.76 6.60 -12.03
N LYS A 403 -3.87 6.92 -10.75
CA LYS A 403 -2.90 6.49 -9.71
C LYS A 403 -2.80 4.95 -9.62
N LYS A 404 -3.91 4.25 -9.72
CA LYS A 404 -3.96 2.78 -9.66
C LYS A 404 -3.41 2.14 -10.94
N ALA A 405 -3.72 2.67 -12.10
CA ALA A 405 -3.25 2.17 -13.40
C ALA A 405 -1.72 2.10 -13.46
N VAL A 406 -1.03 3.12 -12.95
CA VAL A 406 0.43 3.12 -12.81
C VAL A 406 0.93 1.96 -11.94
N GLY A 407 0.22 1.67 -10.84
CA GLY A 407 0.53 0.52 -9.98
C GLY A 407 0.32 -0.82 -10.69
N LEU A 408 -0.69 -0.91 -11.55
CA LEU A 408 -1.04 -2.13 -12.30
C LEU A 408 0.03 -2.53 -13.33
N LEU A 409 0.86 -1.60 -13.82
CA LEU A 409 2.01 -1.93 -14.67
C LEU A 409 2.89 -3.02 -14.04
N GLY A 410 3.10 -2.97 -12.73
CA GLY A 410 3.87 -4.00 -12.02
C GLY A 410 3.19 -5.39 -11.97
N ASN A 411 1.90 -5.49 -12.29
CA ASN A 411 1.15 -6.74 -12.36
C ASN A 411 1.10 -7.34 -13.78
N ALA A 412 1.86 -6.81 -14.74
CA ALA A 412 1.97 -7.36 -16.07
C ALA A 412 2.31 -8.86 -16.04
N LYS A 413 1.74 -9.64 -16.97
CA LYS A 413 1.97 -11.09 -17.08
C LYS A 413 3.42 -11.37 -17.52
N GLY A 414 3.94 -12.51 -17.14
CA GLY A 414 5.31 -12.91 -17.47
C GLY A 414 6.34 -12.59 -16.39
N ARG A 415 7.60 -12.93 -16.65
CA ARG A 415 8.74 -12.70 -15.72
C ARG A 415 9.31 -11.31 -15.87
N ALA A 416 9.35 -10.78 -17.07
CA ALA A 416 9.73 -9.40 -17.33
C ALA A 416 8.66 -8.45 -16.76
N LYS A 417 9.08 -7.51 -15.95
CA LYS A 417 8.19 -6.53 -15.29
C LYS A 417 8.61 -5.11 -15.66
N PRO A 418 7.65 -4.21 -15.92
CA PRO A 418 7.95 -2.80 -16.08
C PRO A 418 8.64 -2.23 -14.85
N ILE A 419 9.88 -1.75 -14.99
CA ILE A 419 10.72 -1.26 -13.89
C ILE A 419 11.15 0.19 -14.10
N PRO A 420 11.30 0.96 -12.99
CA PRO A 420 11.61 2.39 -13.03
C PRO A 420 13.13 2.63 -13.05
N PHE A 421 13.81 2.47 -14.18
CA PHE A 421 15.24 2.76 -14.29
C PHE A 421 15.56 3.81 -15.34
N ALA A 422 14.75 3.92 -16.40
CA ALA A 422 14.87 4.87 -17.49
C ALA A 422 13.74 5.92 -17.50
N GLU A 423 12.91 5.93 -16.45
CA GLU A 423 11.80 6.87 -16.31
C GLU A 423 12.23 8.22 -15.77
N ASP A 424 11.29 9.18 -15.73
CA ASP A 424 11.45 10.48 -15.08
C ASP A 424 12.35 11.44 -15.87
N THR A 425 12.56 11.17 -17.15
CA THR A 425 13.24 12.10 -18.03
C THR A 425 12.35 13.33 -18.29
N CYS A 426 12.96 14.50 -18.20
CA CYS A 426 12.30 15.77 -18.47
C CYS A 426 12.99 16.46 -19.64
N VAL A 427 12.22 16.80 -20.67
CA VAL A 427 12.69 17.57 -21.84
C VAL A 427 11.79 18.80 -22.03
N PRO A 428 12.22 19.83 -22.75
CA PRO A 428 11.32 20.93 -23.09
C PRO A 428 10.03 20.40 -23.72
N PRO A 429 8.83 20.81 -23.26
CA PRO A 429 7.56 20.24 -23.72
C PRO A 429 7.36 20.20 -25.22
N GLN A 430 7.89 21.20 -25.96
CA GLN A 430 7.83 21.29 -27.43
C GLN A 430 8.63 20.17 -28.13
N HIS A 431 9.58 19.54 -27.46
CA HIS A 431 10.42 18.45 -27.99
C HIS A 431 9.97 17.07 -27.52
N LEU A 432 8.98 17.02 -26.62
CA LEU A 432 8.60 15.75 -25.95
C LEU A 432 8.14 14.67 -26.92
N ALA A 433 7.31 15.03 -27.92
CA ALA A 433 6.82 14.05 -28.88
C ALA A 433 7.95 13.42 -29.70
N ASP A 434 8.85 14.23 -30.25
CA ASP A 434 9.99 13.76 -31.05
C ASP A 434 10.98 12.97 -30.22
N TYR A 435 11.26 13.42 -28.98
CA TYR A 435 12.04 12.65 -28.00
C TYR A 435 11.44 11.25 -27.74
N ILE A 436 10.12 11.16 -27.58
CA ILE A 436 9.46 9.88 -27.30
C ILE A 436 9.45 8.95 -28.52
N VAL A 437 9.37 9.49 -29.73
CA VAL A 437 9.52 8.68 -30.95
C VAL A 437 10.88 7.97 -30.96
N GLU A 438 11.99 8.68 -30.73
CA GLU A 438 13.33 8.07 -30.67
C GLU A 438 13.49 7.14 -29.46
N PHE A 439 12.91 7.48 -28.31
CA PHE A 439 12.96 6.62 -27.14
C PHE A 439 12.21 5.30 -27.38
N ARG A 440 11.04 5.34 -28.02
CA ARG A 440 10.29 4.14 -28.41
C ARG A 440 11.09 3.28 -29.37
N GLN A 441 11.71 3.90 -30.40
CA GLN A 441 12.57 3.20 -31.34
C GLN A 441 13.72 2.46 -30.63
N LEU A 442 14.39 3.12 -29.67
CA LEU A 442 15.42 2.49 -28.85
C LEU A 442 14.92 1.24 -28.12
N LEU A 443 13.71 1.26 -27.55
CA LEU A 443 13.13 0.14 -26.85
C LEU A 443 12.66 -0.98 -27.80
N ASP A 444 12.06 -0.59 -28.93
CA ASP A 444 11.56 -1.51 -29.95
C ASP A 444 12.73 -2.27 -30.64
N ASP A 445 13.87 -1.61 -30.90
CA ASP A 445 15.10 -2.22 -31.43
C ASP A 445 15.64 -3.33 -30.52
N HIS A 446 15.34 -3.27 -29.21
CA HIS A 446 15.71 -4.29 -28.22
C HIS A 446 14.54 -5.24 -27.87
N ASN A 447 13.44 -5.20 -28.63
CA ASN A 447 12.23 -6.00 -28.42
C ASN A 447 11.66 -5.89 -27.00
N LEU A 448 11.75 -4.72 -26.35
CA LEU A 448 11.23 -4.47 -25.03
C LEU A 448 9.77 -4.00 -25.10
N SER A 449 8.92 -4.60 -24.26
CA SER A 449 7.60 -4.04 -23.98
C SER A 449 7.71 -2.94 -22.92
N TYR A 450 6.86 -1.94 -23.00
CA TYR A 450 6.90 -0.79 -22.07
C TYR A 450 5.50 -0.20 -21.88
N GLY A 451 5.28 0.53 -20.79
CA GLY A 451 4.13 1.40 -20.56
C GLY A 451 4.59 2.85 -20.36
N MET A 452 3.76 3.80 -20.80
CA MET A 452 4.05 5.23 -20.74
C MET A 452 2.90 6.01 -20.11
N PHE A 453 3.25 6.94 -19.24
CA PHE A 453 2.32 7.89 -18.62
C PHE A 453 3.13 9.09 -18.10
N GLY A 454 2.48 10.21 -17.88
CA GLY A 454 3.21 11.34 -17.31
C GLY A 454 2.50 12.68 -17.39
N HIS A 455 3.31 13.72 -17.25
CA HIS A 455 2.94 15.11 -17.12
C HIS A 455 3.45 15.86 -18.36
N VAL A 456 2.68 15.77 -19.44
CA VAL A 456 3.12 16.29 -20.74
C VAL A 456 3.22 17.81 -20.76
N ASP A 457 2.45 18.49 -19.91
CA ASP A 457 2.51 19.92 -19.66
C ASP A 457 3.90 20.39 -19.16
N ALA A 458 4.59 19.56 -18.41
CA ALA A 458 5.92 19.83 -17.86
C ALA A 458 7.05 19.15 -18.61
N GLY A 459 6.75 18.43 -19.70
CA GLY A 459 7.75 17.68 -20.48
C GLY A 459 8.31 16.43 -19.79
N VAL A 460 7.59 15.87 -18.80
CA VAL A 460 8.00 14.68 -18.04
C VAL A 460 7.18 13.46 -18.46
N LEU A 461 7.89 12.40 -18.83
CA LEU A 461 7.25 11.12 -19.12
C LEU A 461 7.93 9.98 -18.39
N HIS A 462 7.10 9.11 -17.77
CA HIS A 462 7.53 7.91 -17.09
C HIS A 462 7.44 6.72 -18.05
N VAL A 463 8.58 6.34 -18.61
CA VAL A 463 8.72 5.20 -19.52
C VAL A 463 9.25 4.02 -18.73
N ARG A 464 8.47 2.93 -18.64
CA ARG A 464 8.83 1.74 -17.86
C ARG A 464 9.01 0.52 -18.76
N PRO A 465 10.24 0.25 -19.24
CA PRO A 465 10.55 -0.97 -19.98
C PRO A 465 10.43 -2.19 -19.09
N ALA A 466 9.94 -3.30 -19.67
CA ALA A 466 9.76 -4.55 -18.96
C ALA A 466 11.01 -5.41 -19.06
N LEU A 467 11.65 -5.69 -17.93
CA LEU A 467 12.85 -6.53 -17.82
C LEU A 467 12.71 -7.56 -16.68
N ASP A 468 13.35 -8.71 -16.83
CA ASP A 468 13.50 -9.72 -15.77
C ASP A 468 14.83 -9.50 -15.04
N MET A 469 14.81 -8.88 -13.87
CA MET A 469 16.02 -8.64 -13.06
C MET A 469 16.59 -9.91 -12.43
N CYS A 470 15.95 -11.06 -12.61
CA CYS A 470 16.56 -12.35 -12.29
C CYS A 470 17.45 -12.89 -13.41
N ASP A 471 17.42 -12.28 -14.59
CA ASP A 471 18.27 -12.61 -15.73
C ASP A 471 19.47 -11.67 -15.76
N PRO A 472 20.72 -12.19 -15.61
CA PRO A 472 21.92 -11.36 -15.67
C PRO A 472 22.11 -10.62 -17.00
N GLN A 473 21.66 -11.18 -18.12
CA GLN A 473 21.79 -10.53 -19.43
C GLN A 473 20.86 -9.31 -19.53
N GLN A 474 19.65 -9.41 -18.98
CA GLN A 474 18.72 -8.30 -18.95
C GLN A 474 19.16 -7.21 -17.95
N GLU A 475 19.90 -7.58 -16.92
CA GLU A 475 20.54 -6.62 -16.01
C GLU A 475 21.61 -5.78 -16.72
N VAL A 476 22.42 -6.39 -17.60
CA VAL A 476 23.39 -5.69 -18.47
C VAL A 476 22.65 -4.81 -19.48
N LEU A 477 21.60 -5.32 -20.12
CA LEU A 477 20.78 -4.57 -21.06
C LEU A 477 20.17 -3.33 -20.39
N MET A 478 19.74 -3.42 -19.14
CA MET A 478 19.19 -2.30 -18.37
C MET A 478 20.21 -1.14 -18.28
N LYS A 479 21.47 -1.43 -17.96
CA LYS A 479 22.54 -0.39 -17.93
C LYS A 479 22.75 0.22 -19.30
N HIS A 480 22.83 -0.60 -20.35
CA HIS A 480 22.96 -0.12 -21.72
C HIS A 480 21.83 0.82 -22.14
N ILE A 481 20.58 0.44 -21.89
CA ILE A 481 19.42 1.31 -22.17
C ILE A 481 19.49 2.61 -21.37
N SER A 482 19.86 2.53 -20.07
CA SER A 482 20.01 3.74 -19.23
C SER A 482 21.01 4.73 -19.84
N ASP A 483 22.20 4.25 -20.24
CA ASP A 483 23.24 5.10 -20.83
C ASP A 483 22.75 5.75 -22.15
N ARG A 484 22.03 4.98 -22.99
CA ARG A 484 21.45 5.50 -24.25
C ARG A 484 20.36 6.54 -24.00
N VAL A 485 19.53 6.34 -22.96
CA VAL A 485 18.49 7.30 -22.58
C VAL A 485 19.09 8.60 -22.06
N VAL A 486 20.19 8.54 -21.29
CA VAL A 486 20.93 9.74 -20.85
C VAL A 486 21.41 10.55 -22.05
N ALA A 487 22.07 9.91 -23.02
CA ALA A 487 22.55 10.58 -24.22
C ALA A 487 21.40 11.15 -25.06
N LEU A 488 20.30 10.44 -25.21
CA LEU A 488 19.10 10.88 -25.91
C LEU A 488 18.46 12.09 -25.22
N THR A 489 18.35 12.06 -23.89
CA THR A 489 17.78 13.15 -23.09
C THR A 489 18.65 14.44 -23.24
N ALA A 490 19.97 14.29 -23.18
CA ALA A 490 20.89 15.41 -23.40
C ALA A 490 20.76 16.01 -24.82
N LYS A 491 20.59 15.19 -25.88
CA LYS A 491 20.33 15.63 -27.25
C LYS A 491 19.16 16.61 -27.35
N TYR A 492 18.10 16.38 -26.57
CA TYR A 492 16.90 17.21 -26.54
C TYR A 492 16.94 18.35 -25.49
N GLY A 493 18.11 18.61 -24.89
CA GLY A 493 18.28 19.66 -23.88
C GLY A 493 17.56 19.41 -22.57
N GLY A 494 17.32 18.13 -22.26
CA GLY A 494 16.64 17.67 -21.06
C GLY A 494 17.58 17.18 -19.97
N LEU A 495 17.01 16.63 -18.93
CA LEU A 495 17.71 15.97 -17.84
C LEU A 495 17.02 14.67 -17.39
N LEU A 496 17.80 13.81 -16.72
CA LEU A 496 17.35 12.48 -16.32
C LEU A 496 16.49 12.48 -15.03
N TRP A 497 16.38 13.59 -14.32
CA TRP A 497 15.79 13.68 -12.99
C TRP A 497 14.70 14.77 -12.95
N GLY A 498 13.51 14.46 -13.46
CA GLY A 498 12.37 15.39 -13.46
C GLY A 498 11.76 15.55 -12.06
N GLU A 499 11.45 14.43 -11.38
CA GLU A 499 10.69 14.41 -10.13
C GLU A 499 11.22 13.45 -9.06
N HIS A 500 11.83 12.32 -9.46
CA HIS A 500 12.04 11.17 -8.58
C HIS A 500 13.39 11.19 -7.85
N GLY A 501 14.24 12.22 -8.09
CA GLY A 501 15.56 12.33 -7.49
C GLY A 501 16.61 11.45 -8.16
N LYS A 502 17.86 11.61 -7.72
CA LYS A 502 19.01 10.95 -8.35
C LYS A 502 19.20 9.52 -7.86
N GLY A 503 19.33 9.31 -6.55
CA GLY A 503 19.57 8.01 -5.96
C GLY A 503 20.75 7.31 -6.62
N PHE A 504 20.56 6.11 -7.14
CA PHE A 504 21.53 5.29 -7.85
C PHE A 504 21.88 5.79 -9.27
N ARG A 505 21.14 6.78 -9.78
CA ARG A 505 21.45 7.47 -11.05
C ARG A 505 22.35 8.68 -10.86
N ALA A 506 22.96 8.84 -9.68
CA ALA A 506 23.88 9.93 -9.38
C ALA A 506 25.19 9.83 -10.17
N GLU A 507 25.54 8.66 -10.71
CA GLU A 507 26.71 8.46 -11.56
C GLU A 507 26.75 9.39 -12.79
N TYR A 508 25.59 9.83 -13.30
CA TYR A 508 25.50 10.74 -14.44
C TYR A 508 25.65 12.23 -14.08
N SER A 509 25.79 12.56 -12.79
CA SER A 509 25.89 13.95 -12.33
C SER A 509 27.13 14.68 -12.85
N PRO A 510 28.35 14.08 -12.88
CA PRO A 510 29.53 14.76 -13.42
C PRO A 510 29.39 15.18 -14.89
N GLU A 511 28.80 14.30 -15.70
CA GLU A 511 28.56 14.59 -17.14
C GLU A 511 27.57 15.74 -17.32
N PHE A 512 26.50 15.75 -16.53
CA PHE A 512 25.46 16.79 -16.62
C PHE A 512 25.96 18.17 -16.21
N PHE A 513 26.65 18.29 -15.08
CA PHE A 513 27.12 19.57 -14.55
C PHE A 513 28.42 20.06 -15.17
N GLY A 514 29.24 19.16 -15.69
CA GLY A 514 30.62 19.41 -16.04
C GLY A 514 31.53 19.52 -14.79
N GLU A 515 32.83 19.48 -15.00
CA GLU A 515 33.84 19.38 -13.92
C GLU A 515 33.72 20.55 -12.91
N THR A 516 33.65 21.78 -13.36
CA THR A 516 33.63 22.97 -12.50
C THR A 516 32.44 22.98 -11.53
N LEU A 517 31.20 22.83 -12.03
CA LEU A 517 30.02 22.86 -11.14
C LEU A 517 29.89 21.60 -10.30
N TYR A 518 30.32 20.45 -10.82
CA TYR A 518 30.32 19.24 -10.02
C TYR A 518 31.29 19.32 -8.81
N GLU A 519 32.48 19.97 -9.02
CA GLU A 519 33.38 20.29 -7.91
C GLU A 519 32.73 21.23 -6.87
N GLU A 520 31.93 22.22 -7.32
CA GLU A 520 31.25 23.10 -6.38
C GLU A 520 30.21 22.36 -5.53
N LEU A 521 29.48 21.39 -6.12
CA LEU A 521 28.62 20.51 -5.34
C LEU A 521 29.42 19.72 -4.30
N ARG A 522 30.59 19.20 -4.66
CA ARG A 522 31.50 18.46 -3.77
C ARG A 522 32.06 19.35 -2.65
N ARG A 523 32.34 20.64 -2.90
CA ARG A 523 32.77 21.62 -1.89
C ARG A 523 31.65 21.90 -0.90
N ILE A 524 30.41 22.03 -1.38
CA ILE A 524 29.23 22.20 -0.51
C ILE A 524 29.03 20.94 0.35
N LYS A 525 29.09 19.75 -0.24
CA LYS A 525 29.02 18.50 0.51
C LYS A 525 30.09 18.46 1.62
N ALA A 526 31.32 18.86 1.32
CA ALA A 526 32.43 18.90 2.28
C ALA A 526 32.19 19.91 3.43
N ALA A 527 31.46 21.00 3.19
CA ALA A 527 31.13 21.96 4.24
C ALA A 527 30.14 21.38 5.28
N PHE A 528 29.24 20.51 4.86
CA PHE A 528 28.25 19.86 5.73
C PHE A 528 28.74 18.52 6.30
N ASP A 529 29.37 17.69 5.49
CA ASP A 529 29.77 16.32 5.82
C ASP A 529 31.13 15.99 5.19
N PRO A 530 32.21 16.47 5.79
CA PRO A 530 33.56 16.34 5.23
C PRO A 530 34.03 14.88 5.09
N ASP A 531 33.54 13.98 5.94
CA ASP A 531 33.94 12.57 6.00
C ASP A 531 33.05 11.63 5.18
N ASN A 532 32.07 12.20 4.40
CA ASN A 532 31.14 11.43 3.56
C ASN A 532 30.35 10.36 4.32
N ARG A 533 29.81 10.70 5.47
CA ARG A 533 29.13 9.77 6.39
C ARG A 533 27.60 9.82 6.32
N LEU A 534 27.04 10.91 5.77
CA LEU A 534 25.59 11.04 5.55
C LEU A 534 25.21 10.56 4.14
N ASN A 535 24.43 9.50 4.08
CA ASN A 535 23.91 8.86 2.87
C ASN A 535 24.95 8.78 1.72
N PRO A 536 26.13 8.20 1.96
CA PRO A 536 27.23 8.20 1.00
C PRO A 536 26.82 7.53 -0.32
N GLY A 537 27.46 7.99 -1.41
CA GLY A 537 27.21 7.48 -2.76
C GLY A 537 26.01 8.12 -3.47
N LYS A 538 25.28 9.06 -2.85
CA LYS A 538 24.18 9.84 -3.44
C LYS A 538 24.65 11.28 -3.72
N ILE A 539 24.09 11.93 -4.72
CA ILE A 539 24.37 13.30 -5.17
C ILE A 539 25.84 13.50 -5.57
N CYS A 540 26.76 13.58 -4.60
CA CYS A 540 28.22 13.68 -4.80
C CYS A 540 28.96 13.29 -3.50
N ALA A 541 30.27 12.98 -3.61
CA ALA A 541 31.18 12.83 -2.48
C ALA A 541 31.85 14.17 -2.17
N PRO A 542 32.34 14.41 -0.92
CA PRO A 542 33.14 15.58 -0.58
C PRO A 542 34.40 15.68 -1.44
N LEU A 543 34.89 16.89 -1.71
CA LEU A 543 36.00 17.10 -2.66
C LEU A 543 37.29 16.34 -2.28
N ALA A 544 37.58 16.27 -0.98
CA ALA A 544 38.79 15.59 -0.49
C ALA A 544 38.64 14.06 -0.36
N VAL A 545 37.47 13.52 -0.59
CA VAL A 545 37.15 12.10 -0.44
C VAL A 545 36.99 11.45 -1.81
N ASP A 546 37.88 10.49 -2.11
CA ASP A 546 37.73 9.64 -3.30
C ASP A 546 36.82 8.44 -2.96
N ALA A 547 35.52 8.60 -3.15
CA ALA A 547 34.51 7.58 -2.91
C ALA A 547 33.64 7.39 -4.15
N PRO A 548 33.34 6.12 -4.51
CA PRO A 548 32.50 5.85 -5.68
C PRO A 548 31.05 6.30 -5.43
N MET A 549 30.42 6.78 -6.49
CA MET A 549 28.98 7.03 -6.51
C MET A 549 28.24 5.70 -6.67
N MET A 550 27.01 5.62 -6.14
CA MET A 550 26.10 4.53 -6.46
C MET A 550 25.78 4.55 -7.96
N GLN A 551 25.69 3.39 -8.55
CA GLN A 551 25.51 3.19 -10.00
C GLN A 551 24.23 2.43 -10.32
N VAL A 552 23.72 2.62 -11.52
CA VAL A 552 22.50 1.95 -12.00
C VAL A 552 22.65 0.42 -12.03
N ASP A 553 23.86 -0.09 -12.22
CA ASP A 553 24.16 -1.52 -12.20
C ASP A 553 24.45 -2.10 -10.80
N ALA A 554 24.33 -1.30 -9.72
CA ALA A 554 24.47 -1.77 -8.35
C ALA A 554 23.52 -2.94 -8.02
N VAL A 555 23.79 -3.61 -6.89
CA VAL A 555 23.10 -4.84 -6.48
C VAL A 555 21.57 -4.66 -6.42
N LYS A 556 20.88 -5.50 -7.15
CA LYS A 556 19.42 -5.50 -7.27
C LYS A 556 18.78 -6.59 -6.45
N ARG A 557 17.53 -6.43 -6.14
CA ARG A 557 16.72 -7.47 -5.49
C ARG A 557 16.72 -8.76 -6.31
N GLY A 558 16.67 -8.67 -7.63
CA GLY A 558 16.76 -9.80 -8.56
C GLY A 558 18.02 -10.64 -8.41
N THR A 559 19.15 -10.05 -7.96
CA THR A 559 20.41 -10.77 -7.68
C THR A 559 20.24 -11.83 -6.60
N PHE A 560 19.40 -11.55 -5.59
CA PHE A 560 19.06 -12.52 -4.54
C PHE A 560 17.96 -13.49 -5.00
N ASP A 561 16.93 -12.99 -5.69
CA ASP A 561 15.81 -13.79 -6.14
C ASP A 561 16.20 -14.87 -7.15
N ARG A 562 17.22 -14.62 -8.00
CA ARG A 562 17.71 -15.61 -8.98
C ARG A 562 18.32 -16.87 -8.33
N GLN A 563 18.69 -16.80 -7.06
CA GLN A 563 19.15 -17.94 -6.27
C GLN A 563 18.02 -18.89 -5.86
N ILE A 564 16.78 -18.46 -5.96
CA ILE A 564 15.58 -19.27 -5.71
C ILE A 564 15.19 -19.98 -7.00
N PRO A 565 14.99 -21.32 -7.00
CA PRO A 565 14.54 -22.05 -8.20
C PRO A 565 13.29 -21.46 -8.86
N VAL A 566 13.21 -21.50 -10.17
CA VAL A 566 12.14 -20.86 -10.96
C VAL A 566 10.75 -21.35 -10.55
N GLU A 567 10.60 -22.67 -10.33
CA GLU A 567 9.36 -23.30 -9.91
C GLU A 567 8.90 -22.79 -8.54
N VAL A 568 9.85 -22.60 -7.62
CA VAL A 568 9.59 -22.06 -6.28
C VAL A 568 9.15 -20.59 -6.39
N ARG A 569 9.88 -19.79 -7.20
CA ARG A 569 9.51 -18.39 -7.46
C ARG A 569 8.09 -18.28 -8.02
N THR A 570 7.76 -19.09 -9.01
CA THR A 570 6.43 -19.12 -9.64
C THR A 570 5.35 -19.52 -8.65
N SER A 571 5.63 -20.53 -7.83
CA SER A 571 4.67 -21.06 -6.85
C SER A 571 4.45 -20.10 -5.66
N PHE A 572 5.47 -19.31 -5.26
CA PHE A 572 5.38 -18.29 -4.23
C PHE A 572 5.25 -16.87 -4.80
N ARG A 573 4.66 -16.76 -5.98
CA ARG A 573 4.45 -15.51 -6.71
C ARG A 573 3.92 -14.38 -5.81
N GLY A 574 2.93 -14.67 -4.94
CA GLY A 574 2.36 -13.71 -3.99
C GLY A 574 3.36 -13.04 -3.05
N ALA A 575 4.57 -13.58 -2.86
CA ALA A 575 5.67 -12.94 -2.14
C ALA A 575 6.72 -12.35 -3.08
N LEU A 576 7.09 -13.10 -4.14
CA LEU A 576 8.22 -12.76 -5.03
C LEU A 576 7.96 -11.54 -5.92
N GLU A 577 6.71 -11.22 -6.23
CA GLU A 577 6.35 -10.09 -7.08
C GLU A 577 6.24 -8.75 -6.34
N CYS A 578 6.44 -8.70 -5.01
CA CYS A 578 6.40 -7.43 -4.30
C CYS A 578 7.46 -6.46 -4.82
N ASN A 579 7.02 -5.37 -5.45
CA ASN A 579 7.89 -4.32 -6.00
C ASN A 579 8.22 -3.19 -5.01
N GLY A 580 7.73 -3.26 -3.77
CA GLY A 580 8.03 -2.26 -2.75
C GLY A 580 7.22 -0.97 -2.81
N ASN A 581 6.14 -0.88 -3.61
CA ASN A 581 5.35 0.36 -3.79
C ASN A 581 4.81 0.99 -2.49
N GLY A 582 4.81 0.27 -1.39
CA GLY A 582 4.52 0.79 -0.06
C GLY A 582 3.05 1.13 0.23
N LEU A 583 2.07 0.79 -0.64
CA LEU A 583 0.65 1.04 -0.36
C LEU A 583 0.19 0.42 0.96
N CYS A 584 0.86 -0.62 1.42
CA CYS A 584 0.63 -1.24 2.72
C CYS A 584 1.06 -0.38 3.92
N PHE A 585 1.72 0.75 3.70
CA PHE A 585 2.10 1.75 4.72
C PHE A 585 1.16 2.95 4.73
N ASN A 586 0.06 2.95 3.94
CA ASN A 586 -0.82 4.11 3.91
C ASN A 586 -1.31 4.46 5.32
N PHE A 587 -1.38 5.77 5.61
CA PHE A 587 -1.72 6.30 6.93
C PHE A 587 -3.22 6.18 7.25
N ASP A 588 -4.08 6.10 6.22
CA ASP A 588 -5.53 6.19 6.39
C ASP A 588 -6.07 5.00 7.18
N VAL A 589 -6.48 5.27 8.41
CA VAL A 589 -7.05 4.27 9.34
C VAL A 589 -8.40 3.69 8.86
N ARG A 590 -9.08 4.37 7.93
CA ARG A 590 -10.32 3.89 7.33
C ARG A 590 -10.06 2.90 6.20
N SER A 591 -8.87 2.91 5.60
CA SER A 591 -8.49 1.90 4.61
C SER A 591 -8.34 0.53 5.26
N PRO A 592 -8.91 -0.54 4.69
CA PRO A 592 -8.75 -1.90 5.21
C PRO A 592 -7.35 -2.47 5.01
N MET A 593 -6.47 -1.79 4.24
CA MET A 593 -5.11 -2.25 3.95
C MET A 593 -4.27 -2.35 5.22
N CYS A 594 -3.84 -3.56 5.52
CA CYS A 594 -2.93 -3.96 6.57
C CYS A 594 -3.13 -3.33 7.97
N PRO A 595 -4.19 -3.71 8.71
CA PRO A 595 -4.41 -3.22 10.07
C PRO A 595 -3.27 -3.58 11.04
N SER A 596 -2.59 -4.70 10.82
CA SER A 596 -1.44 -5.14 11.60
C SER A 596 -0.28 -4.14 11.57
N MET A 597 0.02 -3.56 10.40
CA MET A 597 1.05 -2.52 10.27
C MET A 597 0.61 -1.22 10.93
N LYS A 598 -0.65 -0.81 10.75
CA LYS A 598 -1.19 0.44 11.31
C LYS A 598 -1.11 0.48 12.83
N ILE A 599 -1.43 -0.62 13.51
CA ILE A 599 -1.39 -0.67 14.97
C ILE A 599 0.02 -0.80 15.52
N SER A 600 0.91 -1.53 14.84
CA SER A 600 2.26 -1.76 15.36
C SER A 600 3.26 -0.65 15.00
N GLY A 601 2.99 0.14 13.94
CA GLY A 601 3.96 1.06 13.36
C GLY A 601 5.23 0.38 12.81
N ASN A 602 5.31 -0.96 12.86
CA ASN A 602 6.48 -1.71 12.44
C ASN A 602 6.29 -2.28 11.02
N ARG A 603 7.20 -1.92 10.11
CA ARG A 603 7.15 -2.34 8.70
C ARG A 603 7.31 -3.83 8.49
N ILE A 604 7.91 -4.58 9.43
CA ILE A 604 7.94 -6.05 9.40
C ILE A 604 6.53 -6.62 9.28
N HIS A 605 5.56 -6.02 9.96
CA HIS A 605 4.17 -6.45 9.99
C HIS A 605 3.36 -6.04 8.75
N SER A 606 3.99 -5.36 7.79
CA SER A 606 3.35 -5.02 6.51
C SER A 606 3.41 -6.18 5.51
N PRO A 607 2.54 -6.21 4.49
CA PRO A 607 2.67 -7.12 3.35
C PRO A 607 4.05 -7.09 2.70
N LYS A 608 4.65 -5.91 2.50
CA LYS A 608 6.01 -5.76 1.98
C LYS A 608 7.04 -6.44 2.88
N GLY A 609 7.02 -6.16 4.19
CA GLY A 609 7.94 -6.77 5.16
C GLY A 609 7.83 -8.30 5.13
N ARG A 610 6.61 -8.83 5.25
CA ARG A 610 6.37 -10.28 5.21
C ARG A 610 6.81 -10.93 3.91
N ALA A 611 6.56 -10.28 2.77
CA ALA A 611 7.02 -10.77 1.46
C ALA A 611 8.54 -10.79 1.39
N THR A 612 9.22 -9.74 1.85
CA THR A 612 10.68 -9.68 1.89
C THR A 612 11.27 -10.80 2.76
N LEU A 613 10.68 -11.06 3.94
CA LEU A 613 11.15 -12.14 4.82
C LEU A 613 10.95 -13.53 4.22
N VAL A 614 9.82 -13.79 3.55
CA VAL A 614 9.58 -15.08 2.89
C VAL A 614 10.51 -15.27 1.70
N ARG A 615 10.79 -14.21 0.92
CA ARG A 615 11.78 -14.28 -0.19
C ARG A 615 13.14 -14.72 0.32
N GLU A 616 13.63 -14.09 1.37
CA GLU A 616 14.91 -14.43 1.97
C GLU A 616 14.91 -15.85 2.58
N TRP A 617 13.81 -16.21 3.24
CA TRP A 617 13.64 -17.56 3.78
C TRP A 617 13.71 -18.63 2.67
N LEU A 618 13.07 -18.40 1.53
CA LEU A 618 13.13 -19.30 0.35
C LEU A 618 14.52 -19.37 -0.25
N ARG A 619 15.23 -18.24 -0.31
CA ARG A 619 16.62 -18.20 -0.78
C ARG A 619 17.54 -19.02 0.11
N LEU A 620 17.43 -18.86 1.42
CA LEU A 620 18.25 -19.60 2.41
C LEU A 620 17.92 -21.08 2.43
N LEU A 621 16.67 -21.47 2.18
CA LEU A 621 16.32 -22.88 1.97
C LEU A 621 16.98 -23.45 0.70
N ALA A 622 16.94 -22.70 -0.40
CA ALA A 622 17.58 -23.10 -1.66
C ALA A 622 19.10 -23.23 -1.51
N GLU A 623 19.74 -22.31 -0.79
CA GLU A 623 21.16 -22.38 -0.46
C GLU A 623 21.54 -23.65 0.31
N GLN A 624 20.64 -24.15 1.16
CA GLN A 624 20.80 -25.43 1.86
C GLN A 624 20.32 -26.65 1.05
N GLY A 625 20.01 -26.48 -0.23
CA GLY A 625 19.55 -27.55 -1.12
C GLY A 625 18.16 -28.08 -0.81
N VAL A 626 17.30 -27.31 -0.14
CA VAL A 626 15.95 -27.74 0.25
C VAL A 626 14.90 -27.17 -0.71
N ASP A 627 14.14 -28.07 -1.32
CA ASP A 627 12.98 -27.71 -2.14
C ASP A 627 11.69 -27.71 -1.30
N PRO A 628 11.11 -26.51 -1.01
CA PRO A 628 9.89 -26.41 -0.25
C PRO A 628 8.68 -27.06 -0.97
N LEU A 629 8.64 -27.08 -2.30
CA LEU A 629 7.55 -27.69 -3.06
C LEU A 629 7.57 -29.22 -2.95
N ALA A 630 8.75 -29.83 -2.99
CA ALA A 630 8.90 -31.25 -2.75
C ALA A 630 8.47 -31.65 -1.33
N LEU A 631 8.81 -30.83 -0.33
CA LEU A 631 8.35 -31.03 1.05
C LEU A 631 6.83 -30.93 1.14
N GLU A 632 6.20 -29.92 0.56
CA GLU A 632 4.73 -29.76 0.56
C GLU A 632 4.03 -30.98 -0.06
N LYS A 633 4.53 -31.52 -1.18
CA LYS A 633 3.98 -32.72 -1.83
C LYS A 633 4.09 -34.01 -0.97
N GLN A 634 5.11 -34.11 -0.14
CA GLN A 634 5.33 -35.26 0.76
C GLN A 634 4.44 -35.24 2.01
N LEU A 635 4.04 -34.04 2.48
CA LEU A 635 3.32 -33.88 3.76
C LEU A 635 2.00 -34.68 3.86
N PRO A 636 1.14 -34.79 2.81
CA PRO A 636 -0.08 -35.58 2.89
C PRO A 636 0.16 -37.07 3.11
N GLN A 637 1.33 -37.59 2.75
CA GLN A 637 1.72 -38.99 2.85
C GLN A 637 2.46 -39.33 4.14
N GLN A 638 2.96 -38.29 4.85
CA GLN A 638 3.69 -38.48 6.09
C GLN A 638 2.78 -38.91 7.24
N ARG A 639 3.07 -40.07 7.80
CA ARG A 639 2.41 -40.54 9.05
C ARG A 639 3.13 -39.91 10.27
N LEU A 640 2.37 -39.62 11.28
CA LEU A 640 2.90 -39.24 12.59
C LEU A 640 3.80 -40.39 13.11
N SER A 641 5.09 -40.09 13.30
CA SER A 641 6.05 -41.00 13.88
C SER A 641 6.48 -40.49 15.27
N LEU A 642 6.68 -41.39 16.21
CA LEU A 642 7.15 -41.07 17.57
C LEU A 642 8.51 -40.34 17.48
N ARG A 643 9.39 -40.80 16.58
CA ARG A 643 10.69 -40.17 16.36
C ARG A 643 10.53 -38.72 15.91
N GLY A 644 9.63 -38.44 14.94
CA GLY A 644 9.36 -37.08 14.47
C GLY A 644 8.77 -36.19 15.57
N LEU A 645 7.96 -36.72 16.48
CA LEU A 645 7.44 -35.98 17.63
C LEU A 645 8.57 -35.62 18.62
N ILE A 646 9.45 -36.56 18.92
CA ILE A 646 10.62 -36.34 19.79
C ILE A 646 11.54 -35.27 19.20
N GLU A 647 11.83 -35.33 17.88
CA GLU A 647 12.63 -34.32 17.20
C GLU A 647 11.99 -32.93 17.28
N LYS A 648 10.69 -32.81 17.00
CA LYS A 648 9.98 -31.52 17.14
C LYS A 648 10.01 -30.98 18.57
N THR A 649 9.85 -31.84 19.55
CA THR A 649 9.92 -31.45 20.97
C THR A 649 11.30 -30.92 21.31
N ARG A 650 12.34 -31.65 20.90
CA ARG A 650 13.73 -31.23 21.09
C ARG A 650 14.02 -29.88 20.41
N ASN A 651 13.64 -29.73 19.14
CA ASN A 651 13.85 -28.48 18.39
C ASN A 651 13.10 -27.31 19.03
N SER A 652 11.86 -27.52 19.48
CA SER A 652 11.08 -26.49 20.17
C SER A 652 11.66 -26.12 21.53
N TRP A 653 12.27 -27.09 22.25
CA TRP A 653 12.95 -26.83 23.51
C TRP A 653 14.24 -26.02 23.31
N HIS A 654 15.05 -26.32 22.25
CA HIS A 654 16.22 -25.56 21.86
C HIS A 654 15.85 -24.10 21.46
N ALA A 655 14.79 -23.95 20.66
CA ALA A 655 14.23 -22.65 20.31
C ALA A 655 13.83 -21.83 21.56
N GLY A 656 13.21 -22.50 22.56
CA GLY A 656 12.85 -21.90 23.85
C GLY A 656 14.06 -21.47 24.70
N LYS A 657 15.25 -22.03 24.44
CA LYS A 657 16.50 -21.61 25.04
C LYS A 657 17.22 -20.48 24.29
N GLY A 658 16.61 -19.94 23.23
CA GLY A 658 17.18 -18.83 22.47
C GLY A 658 18.14 -19.26 21.34
N GLU A 659 18.15 -20.54 20.94
CA GLU A 659 18.89 -20.95 19.76
C GLU A 659 18.35 -20.28 18.52
N TYR A 660 19.20 -19.59 17.77
CA TYR A 660 18.80 -18.79 16.63
C TYR A 660 18.35 -19.64 15.43
N ASP A 661 17.22 -19.27 14.85
CA ASP A 661 16.72 -19.72 13.55
C ASP A 661 15.95 -18.58 12.90
N PHE A 662 16.38 -18.15 11.73
CA PHE A 662 15.68 -17.09 10.97
C PHE A 662 14.20 -17.41 10.73
N SER A 663 13.85 -18.71 10.68
CA SER A 663 12.44 -19.11 10.58
C SER A 663 11.57 -18.60 11.76
N HIS A 664 12.17 -18.31 12.92
CA HIS A 664 11.45 -17.74 14.07
C HIS A 664 11.11 -16.27 13.84
N GLU A 665 12.03 -15.49 13.27
CA GLU A 665 11.76 -14.09 12.91
C GLU A 665 10.64 -14.00 11.86
N VAL A 666 10.67 -14.88 10.84
CA VAL A 666 9.60 -14.98 9.84
C VAL A 666 8.27 -15.37 10.49
N LYS A 667 8.27 -16.36 11.40
CA LYS A 667 7.06 -16.78 12.12
C LYS A 667 6.46 -15.66 12.96
N GLU A 668 7.30 -14.88 13.64
CA GLU A 668 6.85 -13.75 14.45
C GLU A 668 6.16 -12.70 13.58
N ALA A 669 6.77 -12.31 12.47
CA ALA A 669 6.17 -11.41 11.50
C ALA A 669 4.82 -11.93 10.97
N MET A 670 4.72 -13.24 10.71
CA MET A 670 3.48 -13.88 10.26
C MET A 670 2.42 -13.98 11.34
N SER A 671 2.80 -14.07 12.61
CA SER A 671 1.87 -14.24 13.73
C SER A 671 0.93 -13.05 13.91
N GLY A 672 1.38 -11.83 13.63
CA GLY A 672 0.57 -10.61 13.69
C GLY A 672 -0.36 -10.39 12.49
N CYS A 673 -0.37 -11.29 11.49
CA CYS A 673 -1.24 -11.16 10.32
C CYS A 673 -2.67 -11.63 10.60
N LEU A 674 -3.66 -10.77 10.34
CA LEU A 674 -5.09 -11.07 10.52
C LEU A 674 -5.65 -12.02 9.45
N ALA A 675 -4.91 -12.33 8.40
CA ALA A 675 -5.35 -13.13 7.24
C ALA A 675 -6.63 -12.59 6.55
N CYS A 676 -6.82 -11.27 6.54
CA CYS A 676 -8.01 -10.60 6.01
C CYS A 676 -8.04 -10.47 4.47
N LYS A 677 -6.99 -10.87 3.76
CA LYS A 677 -6.83 -10.77 2.30
C LYS A 677 -6.92 -9.35 1.67
N ALA A 678 -7.00 -8.29 2.44
CA ALA A 678 -7.02 -6.94 1.89
C ALA A 678 -5.77 -6.64 1.02
N CYS A 679 -4.63 -7.25 1.31
CA CYS A 679 -3.42 -7.09 0.50
C CYS A 679 -3.52 -7.75 -0.88
N SER A 680 -4.27 -8.85 -1.06
CA SER A 680 -4.46 -9.49 -2.35
C SER A 680 -5.44 -8.74 -3.29
N THR A 681 -6.27 -7.87 -2.73
CA THR A 681 -7.29 -7.12 -3.47
C THR A 681 -6.96 -5.65 -3.64
N GLN A 682 -6.42 -4.99 -2.60
CA GLN A 682 -6.11 -3.56 -2.60
C GLN A 682 -4.72 -3.23 -3.18
N CYS A 683 -3.75 -4.15 -3.03
CA CYS A 683 -2.42 -3.95 -3.61
C CYS A 683 -2.48 -4.11 -5.14
N PRO A 684 -1.95 -3.16 -5.93
CA PRO A 684 -1.95 -3.27 -7.39
C PRO A 684 -1.18 -4.49 -7.90
N ILE A 685 -0.20 -4.97 -7.12
CA ILE A 685 0.59 -6.18 -7.43
C ILE A 685 -0.06 -7.46 -6.87
N LYS A 686 -1.16 -7.33 -6.13
CA LYS A 686 -1.93 -8.46 -5.55
C LYS A 686 -1.10 -9.40 -4.66
N ILE A 687 -0.29 -8.83 -3.76
CA ILE A 687 0.50 -9.61 -2.80
C ILE A 687 -0.41 -10.37 -1.86
N ASP A 688 -0.34 -11.70 -1.87
CA ASP A 688 -1.20 -12.56 -1.05
C ASP A 688 -0.49 -13.10 0.20
N VAL A 689 -0.41 -12.25 1.22
CA VAL A 689 0.18 -12.65 2.52
C VAL A 689 -0.53 -13.86 3.13
N PRO A 690 -1.87 -13.94 3.21
CA PRO A 690 -2.56 -15.12 3.75
C PRO A 690 -2.19 -16.43 3.06
N GLY A 691 -2.03 -16.43 1.74
CA GLY A 691 -1.63 -17.59 0.96
C GLY A 691 -0.24 -18.08 1.34
N PHE A 692 0.80 -17.27 1.15
CA PHE A 692 2.17 -17.72 1.47
C PHE A 692 2.41 -17.90 2.98
N ARG A 693 1.68 -17.18 3.85
CA ARG A 693 1.71 -17.38 5.30
C ARG A 693 1.24 -18.78 5.70
N SER A 694 0.14 -19.26 5.15
CA SER A 694 -0.39 -20.60 5.46
C SER A 694 0.60 -21.69 5.03
N ARG A 695 1.24 -21.55 3.87
CA ARG A 695 2.29 -22.43 3.38
C ARG A 695 3.53 -22.42 4.28
N PHE A 696 4.00 -21.23 4.62
CA PHE A 696 5.11 -21.06 5.57
C PHE A 696 4.81 -21.75 6.90
N LEU A 697 3.64 -21.52 7.51
CA LEU A 697 3.25 -22.14 8.77
C LEU A 697 3.19 -23.67 8.68
N GLN A 698 2.68 -24.21 7.57
CA GLN A 698 2.69 -25.66 7.35
C GLN A 698 4.12 -26.22 7.35
N LEU A 699 5.04 -25.59 6.63
CA LEU A 699 6.45 -26.02 6.53
C LEU A 699 7.18 -25.79 7.86
N TYR A 700 7.01 -24.66 8.51
CA TYR A 700 7.62 -24.34 9.81
C TYR A 700 7.31 -25.41 10.86
N HIS A 701 6.05 -25.84 10.93
CA HIS A 701 5.63 -26.89 11.87
C HIS A 701 5.98 -28.33 11.43
N THR A 702 6.72 -28.49 10.36
CA THR A 702 7.42 -29.77 10.12
C THR A 702 8.59 -29.94 11.10
N ARG A 703 9.19 -28.83 11.56
CA ARG A 703 10.35 -28.81 12.46
C ARG A 703 9.97 -28.54 13.93
N TYR A 704 9.00 -27.64 14.17
CA TYR A 704 8.62 -27.16 15.50
C TYR A 704 7.21 -27.61 15.88
N LEU A 705 6.96 -27.74 17.19
CA LEU A 705 5.62 -28.04 17.73
C LEU A 705 4.65 -26.90 17.41
N ARG A 706 3.39 -27.25 17.24
CA ARG A 706 2.30 -26.28 17.12
C ARG A 706 1.75 -25.90 18.49
N PRO A 707 1.36 -24.64 18.71
CA PRO A 707 0.59 -24.26 19.89
C PRO A 707 -0.74 -24.99 19.96
N VAL A 708 -1.23 -25.26 21.17
CA VAL A 708 -2.54 -25.90 21.41
C VAL A 708 -3.67 -25.04 20.81
N SER A 709 -3.57 -23.72 20.91
CA SER A 709 -4.52 -22.78 20.30
C SER A 709 -4.71 -23.01 18.79
N ASP A 710 -3.66 -23.37 18.04
CA ASP A 710 -3.78 -23.64 16.61
C ASP A 710 -4.66 -24.85 16.31
N TYR A 711 -4.56 -25.90 17.12
CA TYR A 711 -5.43 -27.10 17.01
C TYR A 711 -6.87 -26.76 17.37
N MET A 712 -7.09 -25.95 18.40
CA MET A 712 -8.43 -25.53 18.80
C MET A 712 -9.08 -24.68 17.69
N VAL A 713 -8.37 -23.69 17.17
CA VAL A 713 -8.87 -22.86 16.08
C VAL A 713 -9.17 -23.69 14.84
N ALA A 714 -8.24 -24.56 14.41
CA ALA A 714 -8.43 -25.42 13.24
C ALA A 714 -9.57 -26.45 13.42
N GLY A 715 -9.91 -26.79 14.65
CA GLY A 715 -10.98 -27.73 15.00
C GLY A 715 -12.35 -27.11 15.22
N VAL A 716 -12.48 -25.76 15.17
CA VAL A 716 -13.71 -25.04 15.54
C VAL A 716 -14.96 -25.59 14.83
N GLU A 717 -14.86 -25.89 13.55
CA GLU A 717 -15.97 -26.44 12.75
C GLU A 717 -16.34 -27.90 13.11
N SER A 718 -15.46 -28.60 13.78
CA SER A 718 -15.69 -29.98 14.19
C SER A 718 -16.35 -30.09 15.56
N TYR A 719 -15.91 -29.31 16.57
CA TYR A 719 -16.45 -29.41 17.94
C TYR A 719 -17.64 -28.47 18.20
N THR A 720 -17.77 -27.34 17.49
CA THR A 720 -18.87 -26.38 17.68
C THR A 720 -20.24 -27.01 17.47
N PRO A 721 -20.49 -27.82 16.40
CA PRO A 721 -21.79 -28.50 16.25
C PRO A 721 -22.14 -29.44 17.42
N LEU A 722 -21.11 -30.07 18.06
CA LEU A 722 -21.30 -30.94 19.22
C LEU A 722 -21.64 -30.11 20.48
N MET A 723 -20.91 -29.02 20.72
CA MET A 723 -21.19 -28.12 21.84
C MET A 723 -22.59 -27.46 21.73
N ALA A 724 -23.00 -27.15 20.51
CA ALA A 724 -24.31 -26.55 20.23
C ALA A 724 -25.51 -27.45 20.53
N ARG A 725 -25.31 -28.74 20.86
CA ARG A 725 -26.37 -29.64 21.36
C ARG A 725 -26.76 -29.31 22.80
N ALA A 726 -25.82 -28.75 23.60
CA ALA A 726 -26.05 -28.36 24.98
C ALA A 726 -25.49 -26.93 25.27
N PRO A 727 -25.99 -25.90 24.56
CA PRO A 727 -25.36 -24.55 24.59
C PRO A 727 -25.41 -23.92 25.98
N LYS A 728 -26.46 -24.17 26.79
CA LYS A 728 -26.58 -23.63 28.17
C LYS A 728 -25.45 -24.13 29.07
N VAL A 729 -25.07 -25.41 28.95
CA VAL A 729 -23.99 -26.02 29.74
C VAL A 729 -22.64 -25.42 29.37
N PHE A 730 -22.31 -25.39 28.08
CA PHE A 730 -21.03 -24.83 27.63
C PHE A 730 -20.94 -23.33 27.90
N ASN A 731 -22.02 -22.58 27.71
CA ASN A 731 -22.05 -21.15 28.03
C ASN A 731 -21.87 -20.88 29.53
N PHE A 732 -22.40 -21.76 30.42
CA PHE A 732 -22.15 -21.65 31.83
C PHE A 732 -20.65 -21.76 32.14
N PHE A 733 -19.97 -22.76 31.59
CA PHE A 733 -18.54 -22.94 31.78
C PHE A 733 -17.74 -21.76 31.20
N PHE A 734 -18.04 -21.29 29.98
CA PHE A 734 -17.35 -20.18 29.35
C PHE A 734 -17.47 -18.83 30.09
N ARG A 735 -18.48 -18.70 30.96
CA ARG A 735 -18.66 -17.52 31.83
C ARG A 735 -17.84 -17.60 33.12
N GLN A 736 -17.31 -18.77 33.51
CA GLN A 736 -16.58 -18.93 34.77
C GLN A 736 -15.22 -18.24 34.73
N PRO A 737 -14.89 -17.34 35.69
CA PRO A 737 -13.62 -16.63 35.70
C PRO A 737 -12.40 -17.55 35.69
N TRP A 738 -12.40 -18.61 36.49
CA TRP A 738 -11.29 -19.55 36.59
C TRP A 738 -11.02 -20.27 35.25
N LEU A 739 -12.06 -20.60 34.47
CA LEU A 739 -11.90 -21.24 33.16
C LEU A 739 -11.40 -20.26 32.11
N ARG A 740 -11.83 -19.01 32.17
CA ARG A 740 -11.28 -17.93 31.32
C ARG A 740 -9.80 -17.75 31.57
N GLU A 741 -9.37 -17.71 32.83
CA GLU A 741 -7.97 -17.54 33.18
C GLU A 741 -7.15 -18.78 32.76
N MET A 742 -7.67 -20.00 32.97
CA MET A 742 -7.04 -21.22 32.50
C MET A 742 -6.94 -21.21 30.95
N SER A 743 -7.99 -20.82 30.24
CA SER A 743 -7.99 -20.72 28.76
C SER A 743 -6.95 -19.73 28.28
N ARG A 744 -6.84 -18.60 28.95
CA ARG A 744 -5.84 -17.57 28.63
C ARG A 744 -4.41 -18.07 28.82
N ASN A 745 -4.12 -18.68 29.97
CA ASN A 745 -2.74 -19.00 30.35
C ASN A 745 -2.25 -20.34 29.77
N ALA A 746 -3.11 -21.37 29.70
CA ALA A 746 -2.74 -22.69 29.22
C ALA A 746 -2.98 -22.88 27.71
N ILE A 747 -4.01 -22.26 27.16
CA ILE A 747 -4.43 -22.44 25.76
C ILE A 747 -4.05 -21.22 24.89
N GLY A 748 -3.98 -20.04 25.50
CA GLY A 748 -3.74 -18.78 24.80
C GLY A 748 -5.00 -18.20 24.12
N MET A 749 -6.19 -18.52 24.64
CA MET A 749 -7.46 -18.03 24.10
C MET A 749 -8.19 -17.15 25.12
N VAL A 750 -8.79 -16.05 24.68
CA VAL A 750 -9.52 -15.09 25.53
C VAL A 750 -10.92 -14.82 24.97
N ASP A 751 -11.84 -14.50 25.87
CA ASP A 751 -13.20 -14.04 25.54
C ASP A 751 -13.92 -14.91 24.49
N LEU A 752 -13.90 -16.21 24.67
CA LEU A 752 -14.55 -17.15 23.75
C LEU A 752 -16.03 -16.77 23.56
N PRO A 753 -16.54 -16.71 22.31
CA PRO A 753 -17.92 -16.32 22.05
C PRO A 753 -18.89 -17.36 22.61
N LEU A 754 -20.01 -16.88 23.15
CA LEU A 754 -21.07 -17.75 23.67
C LEU A 754 -21.89 -18.35 22.52
N LEU A 755 -22.25 -19.64 22.67
CA LEU A 755 -23.13 -20.30 21.72
C LEU A 755 -24.56 -19.70 21.77
N SER A 756 -25.22 -19.67 20.64
CA SER A 756 -26.61 -19.22 20.55
C SER A 756 -27.55 -20.07 21.40
N SER A 757 -28.31 -19.39 22.25
CA SER A 757 -29.37 -20.02 23.07
C SER A 757 -30.58 -19.07 23.10
N PRO A 758 -31.67 -19.40 22.39
CA PRO A 758 -32.00 -20.66 21.72
C PRO A 758 -31.13 -20.99 20.50
N THR A 759 -30.95 -22.27 20.20
CA THR A 759 -30.21 -22.75 19.02
C THR A 759 -30.95 -22.43 17.72
N LEU A 760 -30.26 -22.48 16.57
CA LEU A 760 -30.86 -22.28 15.25
C LEU A 760 -32.08 -23.18 15.04
N ARG A 761 -31.96 -24.49 15.39
CA ARG A 761 -33.05 -25.44 15.29
C ARG A 761 -34.26 -25.06 16.15
N GLN A 762 -34.04 -24.55 17.37
CA GLN A 762 -35.13 -24.08 18.25
C GLN A 762 -35.78 -22.81 17.72
N GLN A 763 -35.01 -21.89 17.13
CA GLN A 763 -35.54 -20.66 16.52
C GLN A 763 -36.36 -20.93 15.26
N LEU A 764 -36.10 -22.03 14.56
CA LEU A 764 -36.82 -22.46 13.36
C LEU A 764 -37.90 -23.49 13.66
N SER A 765 -38.20 -23.82 14.96
CA SER A 765 -39.27 -24.72 15.32
C SER A 765 -40.62 -24.07 14.95
N GLY A 766 -41.33 -24.67 14.00
CA GLY A 766 -42.58 -24.14 13.45
C GLY A 766 -42.50 -23.60 12.03
N HIS A 767 -41.30 -23.41 11.47
CA HIS A 767 -41.10 -23.07 10.07
C HIS A 767 -41.12 -24.34 9.19
N ARG A 768 -42.00 -24.38 8.17
CA ARG A 768 -42.23 -25.54 7.31
C ARG A 768 -41.05 -25.97 6.44
N ALA A 769 -40.01 -25.16 6.32
CA ALA A 769 -39.11 -25.17 5.18
C ALA A 769 -37.64 -25.50 5.53
N THR A 770 -37.31 -26.43 6.43
CA THR A 770 -35.92 -26.42 6.85
C THR A 770 -35.10 -27.68 6.68
N THR A 771 -35.69 -28.80 6.28
CA THR A 771 -34.94 -30.07 6.19
C THR A 771 -35.42 -30.96 5.06
N LEU A 772 -35.22 -30.53 3.83
CA LEU A 772 -35.29 -31.46 2.72
C LEU A 772 -33.97 -32.20 2.58
N THR A 773 -34.05 -33.54 2.40
CA THR A 773 -32.87 -34.32 2.03
C THR A 773 -32.47 -34.04 0.59
N LEU A 774 -31.26 -34.40 0.21
CA LEU A 774 -30.79 -34.23 -1.17
C LEU A 774 -31.70 -34.99 -2.15
N GLU A 775 -32.12 -36.20 -1.80
CA GLU A 775 -33.05 -37.02 -2.59
C GLU A 775 -34.42 -36.35 -2.78
N GLN A 776 -34.93 -35.67 -1.72
CA GLN A 776 -36.18 -34.91 -1.82
C GLN A 776 -36.02 -33.69 -2.71
N LEU A 777 -34.87 -33.02 -2.68
CA LEU A 777 -34.54 -31.88 -3.57
C LEU A 777 -34.40 -32.33 -5.03
N GLU A 778 -33.82 -33.51 -5.26
CA GLU A 778 -33.70 -34.11 -6.59
C GLU A 778 -35.05 -34.48 -7.19
N GLY A 779 -36.02 -34.85 -6.33
CA GLY A 779 -37.39 -35.18 -6.71
C GLY A 779 -38.29 -33.98 -7.07
N LEU A 780 -37.85 -32.72 -6.85
CA LEU A 780 -38.64 -31.54 -7.16
C LEU A 780 -38.69 -31.27 -8.69
N SER A 781 -39.87 -30.80 -9.18
CA SER A 781 -39.97 -30.31 -10.55
C SER A 781 -39.16 -29.04 -10.79
N ALA A 782 -38.87 -28.69 -12.04
CA ALA A 782 -38.16 -27.46 -12.38
C ALA A 782 -38.87 -26.20 -11.84
N GLU A 783 -40.19 -26.15 -11.89
CA GLU A 783 -41.02 -25.06 -11.34
C GLU A 783 -40.86 -24.96 -9.82
N GLN A 784 -40.96 -26.11 -9.13
CA GLN A 784 -40.75 -26.17 -7.67
C GLN A 784 -39.35 -25.72 -7.28
N ARG A 785 -38.31 -26.14 -8.04
CA ARG A 785 -36.93 -25.73 -7.78
C ARG A 785 -36.73 -24.21 -7.89
N ALA A 786 -37.43 -23.55 -8.84
CA ALA A 786 -37.34 -22.10 -9.02
C ALA A 786 -37.82 -21.29 -7.79
N GLU A 787 -38.69 -21.87 -6.97
CA GLU A 787 -39.22 -21.29 -5.74
C GLU A 787 -38.29 -21.50 -4.52
N HIS A 788 -37.29 -22.39 -4.62
CA HIS A 788 -36.45 -22.74 -3.49
C HIS A 788 -35.14 -21.96 -3.46
N VAL A 789 -34.66 -21.71 -2.24
CA VAL A 789 -33.36 -21.09 -1.95
C VAL A 789 -32.62 -21.97 -0.96
N LEU A 790 -31.41 -22.39 -1.31
CA LEU A 790 -30.59 -23.25 -0.50
C LEU A 790 -29.63 -22.43 0.35
N ILE A 791 -29.75 -22.51 1.67
CA ILE A 791 -28.93 -21.76 2.62
C ILE A 791 -27.73 -22.60 3.01
N VAL A 792 -26.54 -22.13 2.65
CA VAL A 792 -25.26 -22.75 3.01
C VAL A 792 -24.88 -22.31 4.42
N GLN A 793 -24.80 -23.25 5.35
CA GLN A 793 -24.46 -22.98 6.74
C GLN A 793 -22.97 -22.73 6.95
N ASP A 794 -22.64 -21.84 7.85
CA ASP A 794 -21.29 -21.61 8.37
C ASP A 794 -21.27 -21.76 9.91
N PRO A 795 -20.08 -22.02 10.52
CA PRO A 795 -20.02 -22.31 11.96
C PRO A 795 -20.38 -21.10 12.83
N PHE A 796 -20.11 -19.89 12.34
CA PHE A 796 -20.26 -18.69 13.16
C PHE A 796 -21.70 -18.21 13.19
N THR A 797 -22.32 -18.04 12.02
CA THR A 797 -23.73 -17.57 11.99
C THR A 797 -24.70 -18.67 12.40
N SER A 798 -24.41 -19.95 12.17
CA SER A 798 -25.32 -21.04 12.57
C SER A 798 -25.27 -21.34 14.06
N TYR A 799 -24.13 -21.17 14.74
CA TYR A 799 -23.98 -21.61 16.14
C TYR A 799 -23.73 -20.51 17.16
N TYR A 800 -23.15 -19.37 16.74
CA TYR A 800 -22.84 -18.25 17.64
C TYR A 800 -23.75 -17.02 17.41
N ASP A 801 -24.34 -16.88 16.22
CA ASP A 801 -25.25 -15.79 15.87
C ASP A 801 -26.47 -16.31 15.09
N ALA A 802 -27.08 -17.37 15.63
CA ALA A 802 -28.13 -18.15 14.96
C ALA A 802 -29.38 -17.34 14.60
N LYS A 803 -29.62 -16.21 15.29
CA LYS A 803 -30.73 -15.31 14.96
C LYS A 803 -30.62 -14.74 13.55
N VAL A 804 -29.42 -14.46 13.07
CA VAL A 804 -29.22 -13.92 11.71
C VAL A 804 -29.67 -14.91 10.64
N VAL A 805 -29.34 -16.21 10.81
CA VAL A 805 -29.77 -17.26 9.86
C VAL A 805 -31.29 -17.49 9.97
N ALA A 806 -31.84 -17.48 11.19
CA ALA A 806 -33.29 -17.63 11.40
C ALA A 806 -34.06 -16.44 10.78
N ASP A 807 -33.57 -15.23 10.93
CA ASP A 807 -34.16 -14.04 10.32
C ASP A 807 -34.00 -14.05 8.78
N PHE A 808 -32.92 -14.64 8.25
CA PHE A 808 -32.77 -14.85 6.81
C PHE A 808 -33.81 -15.84 6.26
N VAL A 809 -34.05 -16.93 6.96
CA VAL A 809 -35.13 -17.89 6.60
C VAL A 809 -36.47 -17.16 6.52
N ARG A 810 -36.81 -16.36 7.52
CA ARG A 810 -38.06 -15.57 7.55
C ARG A 810 -38.12 -14.56 6.41
N LEU A 811 -37.01 -13.87 6.13
CA LEU A 811 -36.95 -12.91 5.04
C LEU A 811 -37.21 -13.59 3.68
N VAL A 812 -36.61 -14.76 3.45
CA VAL A 812 -36.82 -15.56 2.23
C VAL A 812 -38.30 -15.96 2.09
N GLU A 813 -38.96 -16.41 3.19
CA GLU A 813 -40.39 -16.73 3.21
C GLU A 813 -41.28 -15.52 2.93
N LYS A 814 -40.96 -14.35 3.53
CA LYS A 814 -41.70 -13.09 3.31
C LYS A 814 -41.57 -12.57 1.88
N LEU A 815 -40.48 -12.91 1.20
CA LEU A 815 -40.28 -12.60 -0.23
C LEU A 815 -40.95 -13.63 -1.17
N GLY A 816 -41.69 -14.63 -0.61
CA GLY A 816 -42.44 -15.62 -1.38
C GLY A 816 -41.63 -16.84 -1.83
N TYR A 817 -40.40 -17.00 -1.33
CA TYR A 817 -39.56 -18.15 -1.64
C TYR A 817 -39.54 -19.19 -0.52
N LYS A 818 -39.13 -20.42 -0.84
CA LYS A 818 -39.03 -21.55 0.09
C LYS A 818 -37.58 -21.78 0.53
N PRO A 819 -37.18 -21.37 1.74
CA PRO A 819 -35.83 -21.59 2.21
C PRO A 819 -35.58 -23.04 2.59
N VAL A 820 -34.45 -23.60 2.19
CA VAL A 820 -33.97 -24.92 2.61
C VAL A 820 -32.59 -24.75 3.25
N LEU A 821 -32.49 -25.19 4.50
CA LEU A 821 -31.23 -25.16 5.22
C LEU A 821 -30.42 -26.41 4.87
N LEU A 822 -29.34 -26.27 4.10
CA LEU A 822 -28.47 -27.41 3.78
C LEU A 822 -27.81 -27.99 5.04
N PRO A 823 -27.46 -29.27 5.05
CA PRO A 823 -26.68 -29.86 6.14
C PRO A 823 -25.36 -29.06 6.34
N PHE A 824 -24.98 -28.83 7.61
CA PHE A 824 -23.71 -28.19 7.92
C PHE A 824 -22.55 -28.97 7.34
N SER A 825 -21.75 -28.30 6.50
CA SER A 825 -20.52 -28.81 5.91
C SER A 825 -19.36 -27.89 6.28
N PRO A 826 -18.26 -28.41 6.85
CA PRO A 826 -17.13 -27.57 7.24
C PRO A 826 -16.53 -26.83 6.04
N ASN A 827 -16.29 -25.54 6.19
CA ASN A 827 -15.64 -24.70 5.16
C ASN A 827 -14.11 -24.89 5.16
N GLY A 828 -13.51 -25.06 6.33
CA GLY A 828 -12.06 -25.24 6.49
C GLY A 828 -11.25 -23.95 6.55
N LYS A 829 -11.85 -22.77 6.50
CA LYS A 829 -11.14 -21.48 6.54
C LYS A 829 -10.18 -21.39 7.74
N ALA A 830 -10.61 -21.83 8.92
CA ALA A 830 -9.79 -21.84 10.13
C ALA A 830 -8.55 -22.75 10.00
N GLN A 831 -8.67 -23.87 9.29
CA GLN A 831 -7.55 -24.78 8.99
C GLN A 831 -6.54 -24.11 8.05
N HIS A 832 -7.01 -23.41 7.00
CA HIS A 832 -6.19 -22.64 6.09
C HIS A 832 -5.40 -21.56 6.84
N VAL A 833 -6.08 -20.72 7.62
CA VAL A 833 -5.47 -19.62 8.37
C VAL A 833 -4.38 -20.11 9.33
N LYS A 834 -4.52 -21.28 9.89
CA LYS A 834 -3.52 -21.88 10.80
C LYS A 834 -2.47 -22.77 10.10
N GLY A 835 -2.46 -22.82 8.77
CA GLY A 835 -1.50 -23.59 7.99
C GLY A 835 -1.65 -25.11 8.15
N PHE A 836 -2.86 -25.64 8.29
CA PHE A 836 -3.18 -27.06 8.20
C PHE A 836 -3.64 -27.41 6.78
N LEU A 837 -2.83 -27.06 5.77
CA LEU A 837 -3.25 -27.11 4.36
C LEU A 837 -3.63 -28.50 3.89
N THR A 838 -2.93 -29.55 4.33
CA THR A 838 -3.31 -30.96 4.04
C THR A 838 -4.69 -31.32 4.56
N ARG A 839 -5.05 -30.81 5.76
CA ARG A 839 -6.38 -31.01 6.34
C ARG A 839 -7.42 -30.13 5.63
N PHE A 840 -7.06 -28.90 5.32
CA PHE A 840 -7.89 -27.98 4.55
C PHE A 840 -8.25 -28.56 3.17
N ALA A 841 -7.27 -29.07 2.42
CA ALA A 841 -7.50 -29.67 1.10
C ALA A 841 -8.52 -30.82 1.16
N ARG A 842 -8.44 -31.69 2.18
CA ARG A 842 -9.42 -32.76 2.39
C ARG A 842 -10.82 -32.21 2.71
N THR A 843 -10.90 -31.21 3.59
CA THR A 843 -12.17 -30.58 3.96
C THR A 843 -12.77 -29.89 2.74
N ALA A 844 -11.98 -29.11 2.00
CA ALA A 844 -12.42 -28.38 0.83
C ALA A 844 -12.92 -29.30 -0.29
N ARG A 845 -12.20 -30.41 -0.56
CA ARG A 845 -12.63 -31.40 -1.58
C ARG A 845 -13.99 -31.97 -1.21
N LYS A 846 -14.16 -32.47 0.03
CA LYS A 846 -15.42 -33.05 0.49
C LYS A 846 -16.59 -32.07 0.39
N THR A 847 -16.37 -30.82 0.77
CA THR A 847 -17.41 -29.79 0.72
C THR A 847 -17.67 -29.32 -0.72
N ALA A 848 -16.65 -29.22 -1.57
CA ALA A 848 -16.80 -28.92 -2.99
C ALA A 848 -17.61 -30.03 -3.72
N ASP A 849 -17.32 -31.29 -3.46
CA ASP A 849 -18.08 -32.42 -4.01
C ASP A 849 -19.57 -32.37 -3.63
N PHE A 850 -19.86 -32.02 -2.38
CA PHE A 850 -21.24 -31.84 -1.90
C PHE A 850 -21.90 -30.66 -2.59
N LEU A 851 -21.24 -29.47 -2.61
CA LEU A 851 -21.82 -28.24 -3.19
C LEU A 851 -21.99 -28.35 -4.72
N ASN A 852 -21.09 -29.07 -5.42
CA ASN A 852 -21.25 -29.31 -6.85
C ASN A 852 -22.49 -30.16 -7.15
N ARG A 853 -22.73 -31.25 -6.39
CA ARG A 853 -23.94 -32.06 -6.54
C ARG A 853 -25.21 -31.25 -6.30
N VAL A 854 -25.21 -30.42 -5.25
CA VAL A 854 -26.35 -29.55 -4.95
C VAL A 854 -26.54 -28.46 -6.01
N ALA A 855 -25.47 -27.90 -6.56
CA ALA A 855 -25.51 -26.88 -7.60
C ALA A 855 -26.11 -27.38 -8.92
N GLN A 856 -25.95 -28.68 -9.24
CA GLN A 856 -26.57 -29.32 -10.42
C GLN A 856 -28.10 -29.25 -10.39
N LEU A 857 -28.71 -29.06 -9.23
CA LEU A 857 -30.14 -28.90 -9.10
C LEU A 857 -30.68 -27.55 -9.62
N GLY A 858 -29.80 -26.60 -9.95
CA GLY A 858 -30.15 -25.29 -10.50
C GLY A 858 -30.78 -24.30 -9.52
N MET A 859 -30.80 -24.61 -8.22
CA MET A 859 -31.30 -23.72 -7.17
C MET A 859 -30.17 -22.81 -6.65
N PRO A 860 -30.47 -21.53 -6.29
CA PRO A 860 -29.45 -20.63 -5.76
C PRO A 860 -28.92 -21.11 -4.41
N LEU A 861 -27.60 -21.15 -4.27
CA LEU A 861 -26.87 -21.38 -3.02
C LEU A 861 -26.54 -20.03 -2.41
N VAL A 862 -26.98 -19.78 -1.17
CA VAL A 862 -26.77 -18.48 -0.50
C VAL A 862 -26.10 -18.68 0.86
N GLY A 863 -25.02 -17.98 1.13
CA GLY A 863 -24.32 -17.95 2.42
C GLY A 863 -24.40 -16.56 3.06
N VAL A 864 -24.37 -16.52 4.38
CA VAL A 864 -24.57 -15.28 5.16
C VAL A 864 -23.25 -14.56 5.46
N ASP A 865 -22.22 -15.27 5.94
CA ASP A 865 -20.96 -14.62 6.32
C ASP A 865 -20.02 -14.43 5.12
N PRO A 866 -19.62 -13.17 4.81
CA PRO A 866 -18.79 -12.88 3.65
C PRO A 866 -17.43 -13.59 3.67
N ALA A 867 -16.78 -13.73 4.84
CA ALA A 867 -15.46 -14.34 4.92
C ALA A 867 -15.49 -15.82 4.54
N LEU A 868 -16.59 -16.53 4.87
CA LEU A 868 -16.74 -17.94 4.56
C LEU A 868 -17.19 -18.15 3.10
N VAL A 869 -18.12 -17.34 2.59
CA VAL A 869 -18.55 -17.40 1.19
C VAL A 869 -17.39 -17.12 0.23
N LEU A 870 -16.59 -16.09 0.52
CA LEU A 870 -15.42 -15.75 -0.31
C LEU A 870 -14.31 -16.82 -0.26
N CYS A 871 -14.23 -17.62 0.81
CA CYS A 871 -13.33 -18.77 0.87
C CYS A 871 -13.64 -19.82 -0.23
N TYR A 872 -14.90 -20.06 -0.54
CA TYR A 872 -15.29 -20.95 -1.66
C TYR A 872 -14.86 -20.41 -3.02
N ARG A 873 -14.77 -19.08 -3.16
CA ARG A 873 -14.42 -18.41 -4.42
C ARG A 873 -12.92 -18.28 -4.65
N ASP A 874 -12.13 -18.23 -3.57
CA ASP A 874 -10.70 -17.92 -3.61
C ASP A 874 -9.84 -19.10 -3.12
N GLU A 875 -9.77 -19.36 -1.82
CA GLU A 875 -8.88 -20.40 -1.27
C GLU A 875 -9.19 -21.81 -1.79
N TYR A 876 -10.46 -22.09 -2.12
CA TYR A 876 -10.82 -23.38 -2.74
C TYR A 876 -10.27 -23.49 -4.15
N ARG A 877 -10.29 -22.40 -4.94
CA ARG A 877 -9.66 -22.39 -6.27
C ARG A 877 -8.15 -22.58 -6.19
N GLU A 878 -7.53 -21.95 -5.20
CA GLU A 878 -6.10 -22.05 -4.99
C GLU A 878 -5.66 -23.47 -4.64
N ILE A 879 -6.37 -24.14 -3.72
CA ILE A 879 -5.97 -25.46 -3.21
C ILE A 879 -6.45 -26.66 -4.06
N LEU A 880 -7.59 -26.54 -4.72
CA LEU A 880 -8.21 -27.62 -5.50
C LEU A 880 -8.03 -27.46 -7.02
N GLY A 881 -7.76 -26.27 -7.52
CA GLY A 881 -7.72 -25.99 -8.96
C GLY A 881 -9.03 -26.42 -9.65
N ALA A 882 -8.92 -27.25 -10.68
CA ALA A 882 -10.07 -27.77 -11.44
C ALA A 882 -10.99 -28.70 -10.60
N GLU A 883 -10.46 -29.37 -9.58
CA GLU A 883 -11.26 -30.24 -8.69
C GLU A 883 -12.31 -29.45 -7.86
N ARG A 884 -12.20 -28.12 -7.79
CA ARG A 884 -13.21 -27.30 -7.13
C ARG A 884 -14.59 -27.41 -7.80
N GLY A 885 -14.64 -27.58 -9.11
CA GLY A 885 -15.87 -27.53 -9.89
C GLY A 885 -16.46 -26.10 -10.01
N ASP A 886 -17.69 -26.01 -10.54
CA ASP A 886 -18.31 -24.76 -10.97
C ASP A 886 -19.40 -24.23 -10.01
N PHE A 887 -19.60 -24.85 -8.85
CA PHE A 887 -20.59 -24.36 -7.89
C PHE A 887 -20.34 -22.89 -7.50
N GLN A 888 -21.43 -22.14 -7.33
CA GLN A 888 -21.40 -20.76 -6.90
C GLN A 888 -22.26 -20.56 -5.65
N VAL A 889 -21.66 -20.07 -4.57
CA VAL A 889 -22.38 -19.61 -3.39
C VAL A 889 -22.48 -18.08 -3.46
N LEU A 890 -23.71 -17.57 -3.45
CA LEU A 890 -24.02 -16.14 -3.46
C LEU A 890 -24.01 -15.59 -2.02
N LEU A 891 -23.64 -14.32 -1.89
CA LEU A 891 -23.91 -13.56 -0.68
C LEU A 891 -25.39 -13.11 -0.65
N VAL A 892 -25.90 -12.80 0.54
CA VAL A 892 -27.30 -12.39 0.73
C VAL A 892 -27.68 -11.23 -0.20
N HIS A 893 -26.84 -10.20 -0.33
CA HIS A 893 -27.14 -9.04 -1.18
C HIS A 893 -27.13 -9.39 -2.67
N GLU A 894 -26.24 -10.28 -3.11
CA GLU A 894 -26.17 -10.71 -4.51
C GLU A 894 -27.48 -11.46 -4.89
N TRP A 895 -27.94 -12.33 -4.00
CA TRP A 895 -29.21 -13.04 -4.20
C TRP A 895 -30.41 -12.09 -4.14
N LEU A 896 -30.49 -11.20 -3.15
CA LEU A 896 -31.57 -10.22 -3.02
C LEU A 896 -31.67 -9.35 -4.27
N GLN A 897 -30.54 -8.81 -4.74
CA GLN A 897 -30.51 -7.94 -5.92
C GLN A 897 -31.15 -8.63 -7.16
N GLN A 898 -30.86 -9.92 -7.35
CA GLN A 898 -31.44 -10.70 -8.44
C GLN A 898 -32.95 -10.92 -8.27
N ARG A 899 -33.41 -11.15 -7.03
CA ARG A 899 -34.79 -11.55 -6.74
C ARG A 899 -35.78 -10.38 -6.61
N ILE A 900 -35.28 -9.20 -6.27
CA ILE A 900 -36.09 -7.99 -6.17
C ILE A 900 -35.82 -6.99 -7.32
N ALA A 901 -35.19 -7.47 -8.41
CA ALA A 901 -34.83 -6.60 -9.54
C ALA A 901 -36.02 -5.82 -10.10
N ASP A 902 -37.19 -6.47 -10.19
CA ASP A 902 -38.45 -5.88 -10.74
C ASP A 902 -39.17 -4.96 -9.75
N ARG A 903 -38.74 -4.88 -8.50
CA ARG A 903 -39.33 -3.99 -7.50
C ARG A 903 -38.82 -2.56 -7.72
N ALA A 904 -39.70 -1.62 -7.97
CA ALA A 904 -39.38 -0.22 -8.14
C ALA A 904 -38.76 0.37 -6.85
N GLU A 905 -37.84 1.31 -6.98
CA GLU A 905 -37.36 2.10 -5.86
C GLU A 905 -38.51 2.95 -5.28
N GLN A 906 -38.52 3.09 -3.97
CA GLN A 906 -39.52 3.84 -3.23
C GLN A 906 -38.85 5.08 -2.58
N PRO A 907 -39.59 6.20 -2.46
CA PRO A 907 -39.07 7.34 -1.71
C PRO A 907 -38.62 6.94 -0.31
N ALA A 908 -37.41 7.31 0.06
CA ALA A 908 -36.89 6.99 1.38
C ALA A 908 -37.66 7.73 2.47
N THR A 909 -38.09 7.00 3.49
CA THR A 909 -38.79 7.52 4.69
C THR A 909 -37.93 7.27 5.92
N GLY A 910 -37.93 8.27 6.83
CA GLY A 910 -37.22 8.17 8.09
C GLY A 910 -35.71 8.44 8.03
N GLU A 911 -35.05 8.22 9.15
CA GLU A 911 -33.61 8.40 9.29
C GLU A 911 -32.81 7.32 8.52
N PRO A 912 -31.62 7.65 8.01
CA PRO A 912 -30.79 6.71 7.27
C PRO A 912 -30.29 5.55 8.16
N TRP A 913 -30.05 4.42 7.53
CA TRP A 913 -29.28 3.32 8.07
C TRP A 913 -27.80 3.47 7.71
N TYR A 914 -26.90 2.94 8.52
CA TYR A 914 -25.45 3.07 8.36
C TYR A 914 -24.80 1.69 8.23
N LEU A 915 -24.21 1.42 7.06
CA LEU A 915 -23.61 0.13 6.76
C LEU A 915 -22.11 0.12 7.01
N PHE A 916 -21.67 -0.71 7.92
CA PHE A 916 -20.27 -1.09 8.15
C PHE A 916 -19.98 -2.39 7.41
N GLY A 917 -19.50 -2.30 6.17
CA GLY A 917 -19.17 -3.46 5.35
C GLY A 917 -18.02 -4.29 5.94
N HIS A 918 -18.10 -5.61 5.80
CA HIS A 918 -16.99 -6.48 6.20
C HIS A 918 -15.76 -6.21 5.33
N CYS A 919 -14.58 -6.08 5.94
CA CYS A 919 -13.36 -5.67 5.23
C CYS A 919 -13.01 -6.58 4.03
N THR A 920 -13.19 -7.90 4.14
CA THR A 920 -12.96 -8.82 3.02
C THR A 920 -14.02 -8.64 1.90
N GLU A 921 -15.28 -8.38 2.27
CA GLU A 921 -16.36 -8.13 1.32
C GLU A 921 -16.12 -6.83 0.55
N THR A 922 -15.88 -5.73 1.25
CA THR A 922 -15.68 -4.41 0.63
C THR A 922 -14.43 -4.35 -0.25
N THR A 923 -13.41 -5.15 0.04
CA THR A 923 -12.18 -5.20 -0.76
C THR A 923 -12.27 -6.13 -1.95
N ALA A 924 -12.96 -7.27 -1.82
CA ALA A 924 -13.15 -8.25 -2.90
C ALA A 924 -14.34 -7.93 -3.81
N LEU A 925 -15.37 -7.28 -3.26
CA LEU A 925 -16.62 -6.91 -3.93
C LEU A 925 -16.92 -5.42 -3.66
N PRO A 926 -16.21 -4.48 -4.29
CA PRO A 926 -16.36 -3.04 -4.00
C PRO A 926 -17.77 -2.50 -4.25
N ALA A 927 -18.54 -3.13 -5.12
CA ALA A 927 -19.94 -2.76 -5.39
C ALA A 927 -20.91 -3.19 -4.28
N SER A 928 -20.50 -4.04 -3.33
CA SER A 928 -21.42 -4.61 -2.33
C SER A 928 -22.17 -3.56 -1.51
N GLY A 929 -21.49 -2.48 -1.13
CA GLY A 929 -22.13 -1.37 -0.40
C GLY A 929 -23.20 -0.64 -1.23
N GLN A 930 -22.97 -0.41 -2.52
CA GLN A 930 -23.95 0.20 -3.44
C GLN A 930 -25.12 -0.76 -3.69
N GLN A 931 -24.84 -2.04 -3.83
CA GLN A 931 -25.86 -3.08 -3.99
C GLN A 931 -26.79 -3.14 -2.76
N TRP A 932 -26.23 -3.10 -1.55
CA TRP A 932 -27.02 -3.00 -0.33
C TRP A 932 -27.85 -1.70 -0.29
N ALA A 933 -27.28 -0.56 -0.68
CA ALA A 933 -28.02 0.70 -0.73
C ALA A 933 -29.19 0.66 -1.73
N ALA A 934 -28.98 0.09 -2.92
CA ALA A 934 -30.03 -0.12 -3.92
C ALA A 934 -31.13 -1.08 -3.41
N ILE A 935 -30.78 -2.11 -2.66
CA ILE A 935 -31.75 -3.00 -2.01
C ILE A 935 -32.61 -2.21 -1.03
N PHE A 936 -31.99 -1.43 -0.13
CA PHE A 936 -32.73 -0.63 0.86
C PHE A 936 -33.66 0.41 0.20
N ALA A 937 -33.21 1.04 -0.89
CA ALA A 937 -34.02 1.99 -1.65
C ALA A 937 -35.33 1.37 -2.20
N ARG A 938 -35.30 0.10 -2.57
CA ARG A 938 -36.50 -0.63 -3.01
C ARG A 938 -37.50 -0.96 -1.88
N PHE A 939 -37.06 -0.80 -0.64
CA PHE A 939 -37.92 -0.90 0.55
C PHE A 939 -38.19 0.46 1.21
N GLY A 940 -37.94 1.57 0.51
CA GLY A 940 -38.23 2.91 0.98
C GLY A 940 -37.32 3.40 2.11
N ALA A 941 -36.09 2.89 2.18
CA ALA A 941 -35.13 3.28 3.20
C ALA A 941 -33.81 3.75 2.58
N LYS A 942 -33.17 4.76 3.19
CA LYS A 942 -31.83 5.22 2.82
C LYS A 942 -30.78 4.42 3.58
N LEU A 943 -29.77 3.89 2.88
CA LEU A 943 -28.59 3.24 3.48
C LEU A 943 -27.33 4.01 3.09
N GLU A 944 -26.56 4.42 4.07
CA GLU A 944 -25.29 5.11 3.90
C GLU A 944 -24.12 4.17 4.21
N ASN A 945 -23.16 4.08 3.29
CA ASN A 945 -21.96 3.29 3.48
C ASN A 945 -20.97 4.03 4.37
N VAL A 946 -20.58 3.41 5.47
CA VAL A 946 -19.65 3.98 6.44
C VAL A 946 -18.23 3.53 6.10
N SER A 947 -17.34 4.49 5.87
CA SER A 947 -15.93 4.19 5.62
C SER A 947 -15.20 3.92 6.94
N VAL A 948 -14.84 2.67 7.17
CA VAL A 948 -14.04 2.21 8.31
C VAL A 948 -12.99 1.19 7.87
N GLY A 949 -11.92 1.07 8.65
CA GLY A 949 -10.91 0.02 8.46
C GLY A 949 -11.34 -1.33 9.02
N CYS A 950 -10.39 -2.13 9.48
CA CYS A 950 -10.67 -3.42 10.11
C CYS A 950 -11.26 -3.25 11.52
N CYS A 951 -12.17 -4.15 11.89
CA CYS A 951 -12.72 -4.20 13.27
C CYS A 951 -11.77 -4.86 14.28
N GLY A 952 -10.66 -5.46 13.85
CA GLY A 952 -9.67 -6.11 14.71
C GLY A 952 -9.98 -7.56 15.10
N MET A 953 -11.16 -8.10 14.82
CA MET A 953 -11.52 -9.48 15.21
C MET A 953 -10.96 -10.53 14.25
N ALA A 954 -11.20 -10.40 12.93
CA ALA A 954 -10.75 -11.29 11.87
C ALA A 954 -10.85 -12.80 12.23
N GLY A 955 -12.07 -13.30 12.33
CA GLY A 955 -12.35 -14.67 12.74
C GLY A 955 -11.96 -14.92 14.21
N THR A 956 -10.91 -15.70 14.44
CA THR A 956 -10.43 -16.04 15.79
C THR A 956 -9.24 -15.19 16.26
N TYR A 957 -8.68 -14.33 15.41
CA TYR A 957 -7.49 -13.52 15.72
C TYR A 957 -7.66 -12.71 17.01
N GLY A 958 -8.77 -12.00 17.16
CA GLY A 958 -9.09 -11.21 18.35
C GLY A 958 -9.33 -12.03 19.62
N HIS A 959 -9.55 -13.34 19.50
CA HIS A 959 -9.69 -14.27 20.63
C HIS A 959 -8.37 -14.93 21.04
N GLU A 960 -7.27 -14.68 20.34
CA GLU A 960 -5.94 -15.15 20.74
C GLU A 960 -5.31 -14.16 21.74
N ALA A 961 -4.90 -14.64 22.91
CA ALA A 961 -4.39 -13.80 24.00
C ALA A 961 -3.24 -12.88 23.57
N LYS A 962 -2.32 -13.38 22.74
CA LYS A 962 -1.18 -12.62 22.19
C LYS A 962 -1.58 -11.47 21.28
N ASN A 963 -2.78 -11.56 20.66
CA ASN A 963 -3.27 -10.58 19.72
C ASN A 963 -4.29 -9.59 20.31
N LEU A 964 -4.65 -9.79 21.58
CA LEU A 964 -5.74 -9.05 22.24
C LEU A 964 -5.56 -7.55 22.17
N GLN A 965 -4.39 -7.03 22.58
CA GLN A 965 -4.12 -5.59 22.59
C GLN A 965 -4.17 -5.00 21.17
N ASN A 966 -3.57 -5.69 20.21
CA ASN A 966 -3.62 -5.27 18.81
C ASN A 966 -5.06 -5.28 18.26
N SER A 967 -5.85 -6.30 18.61
CA SER A 967 -7.26 -6.39 18.21
C SER A 967 -8.09 -5.23 18.73
N LEU A 968 -7.93 -4.89 20.00
CA LEU A 968 -8.60 -3.74 20.63
C LEU A 968 -8.13 -2.41 20.03
N GLY A 969 -6.81 -2.24 19.89
CA GLY A 969 -6.25 -1.03 19.29
C GLY A 969 -6.69 -0.81 17.84
N ILE A 970 -6.79 -1.86 17.03
CA ILE A 970 -7.31 -1.77 15.65
C ILE A 970 -8.77 -1.28 15.65
N TYR A 971 -9.59 -1.74 16.59
CA TYR A 971 -10.97 -1.26 16.74
C TYR A 971 -11.04 0.24 17.05
N GLU A 972 -10.17 0.71 17.92
CA GLU A 972 -10.05 2.11 18.31
C GLU A 972 -9.63 3.03 17.15
N LEU A 973 -8.92 2.52 16.14
CA LEU A 973 -8.46 3.34 15.01
C LEU A 973 -9.61 3.97 14.21
N SER A 974 -10.72 3.25 14.02
CA SER A 974 -11.81 3.76 13.17
C SER A 974 -13.22 3.34 13.60
N TRP A 975 -13.41 2.12 14.10
CA TRP A 975 -14.74 1.61 14.45
C TRP A 975 -15.34 2.33 15.64
N HIS A 976 -14.63 2.36 16.77
CA HIS A 976 -15.12 3.00 17.99
C HIS A 976 -15.49 4.47 17.78
N PRO A 977 -14.59 5.34 17.28
CA PRO A 977 -14.92 6.75 17.12
C PRO A 977 -16.05 7.01 16.12
N THR A 978 -16.26 6.12 15.15
CA THR A 978 -17.34 6.25 14.17
C THR A 978 -18.67 5.82 14.76
N LEU A 979 -18.71 4.70 15.50
CA LEU A 979 -19.92 4.23 16.16
C LEU A 979 -20.42 5.18 17.25
N GLN A 980 -19.54 5.92 17.91
CA GLN A 980 -19.93 6.93 18.92
C GLN A 980 -20.64 8.14 18.31
N ARG A 981 -20.48 8.39 17.01
CA ARG A 981 -21.10 9.55 16.31
C ARG A 981 -22.44 9.21 15.64
N LEU A 982 -22.77 7.93 15.53
CA LEU A 982 -23.94 7.47 14.77
C LEU A 982 -24.99 6.83 15.69
N PRO A 983 -26.29 6.93 15.35
CA PRO A 983 -27.36 6.30 16.12
C PRO A 983 -27.18 4.77 16.08
N ARG A 984 -26.83 4.19 17.20
CA ARG A 984 -26.46 2.76 17.34
C ARG A 984 -27.47 1.79 16.77
N GLN A 985 -28.74 2.08 16.96
CA GLN A 985 -29.84 1.22 16.49
C GLN A 985 -29.94 1.16 14.96
N ARG A 986 -29.38 2.15 14.26
CA ARG A 986 -29.36 2.27 12.81
C ARG A 986 -28.03 1.74 12.20
N CYS A 987 -27.07 1.31 13.03
CA CYS A 987 -25.80 0.76 12.56
C CYS A 987 -25.94 -0.73 12.23
N LEU A 988 -25.45 -1.13 11.05
CA LEU A 988 -25.52 -2.47 10.51
C LEU A 988 -24.13 -2.97 10.11
N ALA A 989 -23.86 -4.28 10.27
CA ALA A 989 -22.59 -4.87 9.82
C ALA A 989 -22.80 -6.24 9.17
N THR A 990 -22.23 -6.45 7.98
CA THR A 990 -22.40 -7.70 7.21
C THR A 990 -21.63 -8.88 7.81
N GLY A 991 -20.41 -8.69 8.33
CA GLY A 991 -19.56 -9.78 8.84
C GLY A 991 -19.85 -10.16 10.29
N TYR A 992 -19.85 -11.47 10.60
CA TYR A 992 -19.93 -11.96 11.96
C TYR A 992 -18.80 -11.42 12.85
N SER A 993 -17.56 -11.44 12.35
CA SER A 993 -16.39 -10.92 13.08
C SER A 993 -16.61 -9.49 13.58
N CYS A 994 -17.18 -8.64 12.73
CA CYS A 994 -17.47 -7.25 13.06
C CYS A 994 -18.54 -7.14 14.15
N ARG A 995 -19.67 -7.86 14.02
CA ARG A 995 -20.75 -7.86 15.01
C ARG A 995 -20.27 -8.41 16.35
N SER A 996 -19.45 -9.46 16.33
CA SER A 996 -18.84 -10.07 17.52
C SER A 996 -17.90 -9.08 18.24
N GLN A 997 -17.06 -8.37 17.51
CA GLN A 997 -16.13 -7.39 18.08
C GLN A 997 -16.88 -6.22 18.73
N VAL A 998 -17.86 -5.67 18.03
CA VAL A 998 -18.72 -4.61 18.57
C VAL A 998 -19.41 -5.07 19.85
N LYS A 999 -20.03 -6.26 19.83
CA LYS A 999 -20.69 -6.82 21.02
C LYS A 999 -19.71 -7.03 22.19
N ARG A 1000 -18.50 -7.49 21.91
CA ARG A 1000 -17.46 -7.73 22.90
C ARG A 1000 -17.02 -6.46 23.61
N ILE A 1001 -16.81 -5.38 22.85
CA ILE A 1001 -16.24 -4.12 23.38
C ILE A 1001 -17.34 -3.22 23.95
N GLU A 1002 -18.45 -3.12 23.24
CA GLU A 1002 -19.51 -2.15 23.54
C GLU A 1002 -20.66 -2.75 24.36
N GLY A 1003 -20.63 -4.06 24.63
CA GLY A 1003 -21.71 -4.78 25.34
C GLY A 1003 -22.93 -5.10 24.48
N ASN A 1004 -23.32 -4.20 23.57
CA ASN A 1004 -24.44 -4.37 22.63
C ASN A 1004 -23.92 -4.48 21.21
N GLY A 1005 -24.40 -5.48 20.46
CA GLY A 1005 -24.03 -5.71 19.07
C GLY A 1005 -24.77 -4.80 18.09
N VAL A 1006 -24.27 -4.75 16.85
CA VAL A 1006 -24.98 -4.20 15.68
C VAL A 1006 -25.64 -5.35 14.90
N ARG A 1007 -26.69 -5.03 14.13
CA ARG A 1007 -27.48 -6.04 13.37
C ARG A 1007 -26.87 -6.28 11.98
N HIS A 1008 -27.25 -7.40 11.36
CA HIS A 1008 -26.98 -7.63 9.95
C HIS A 1008 -28.01 -6.84 9.08
N PRO A 1009 -27.65 -6.35 7.88
CA PRO A 1009 -28.61 -5.64 7.02
C PRO A 1009 -29.90 -6.41 6.72
N LEU A 1010 -29.84 -7.72 6.53
CA LEU A 1010 -31.01 -8.56 6.33
C LEU A 1010 -32.04 -8.48 7.45
N GLN A 1011 -31.60 -8.23 8.69
CA GLN A 1011 -32.48 -8.13 9.86
C GLN A 1011 -33.25 -6.82 9.88
N ALA A 1012 -32.62 -5.74 9.41
CA ALA A 1012 -33.29 -4.45 9.21
C ALA A 1012 -34.32 -4.52 8.06
N LEU A 1013 -33.97 -5.25 6.97
CA LEU A 1013 -34.93 -5.48 5.87
C LEU A 1013 -36.14 -6.30 6.32
N LEU A 1014 -35.92 -7.34 7.12
CA LEU A 1014 -37.03 -8.13 7.66
C LEU A 1014 -38.01 -7.27 8.48
N GLU A 1015 -37.47 -6.41 9.36
CA GLU A 1015 -38.27 -5.46 10.15
C GLU A 1015 -39.09 -4.48 9.29
N MET A 1016 -38.58 -4.10 8.10
CA MET A 1016 -39.31 -3.21 7.17
C MET A 1016 -40.46 -3.93 6.44
N ILE A 1017 -40.39 -5.25 6.34
CA ILE A 1017 -41.41 -6.08 5.65
C ILE A 1017 -42.47 -6.59 6.63
N GLU A 1018 -42.10 -6.77 7.92
CA GLU A 1018 -43.03 -7.15 9.00
C GLU A 1018 -43.99 -5.97 9.35
#